data_c44b7382d54f11e5ad30c8a7db196475
#
_entry.id   c44b7382d54f11e5ad30c8a7db196475
#
_cell.length_a   1.000
_cell.length_b   1.000
_cell.length_c   1.000
_cell.angle_alpha   90.00
_cell.angle_beta   90.00
_cell.angle_gamma   90.00
#
_symmetry.space_group_name_H-M   'P 1'
#
loop_
_entity.id
_entity.type
_entity.pdbx_description
1 polymer ?
#
loop_
_entity_poly.entity_id
_entity_poly.type
_entity_poly.pdbx_seq_one_letter_code
_entity_poly.pdbx_strand_id
1 'polypeptide(L)'
;MVMYLFTQVMKTKDTKLAADNSTKLTLGKKGKKTSDDNEEFCGWTESDKQAALVTLHLILQQPLSRLWDPPLAEDNFVSMVAEPCYKALEEQIIKNKAVRETVFQVLGVLIKKYNHGTSCLIKLVQVLQMFEHAVLPICAGVVQLHKAFGLGTFGPQMVREIAEALASSEEENVGAGTEQGAARNCGTFLVELTKELPKEMTGAIATIQPYLESDESYTLRISVLGMMCEVLSVELRGEGLSDEQRAQRDDFLDELYEHMHDLSAYVRHKVLQFWSRLQRENCVPVSRQRVVLERAIGRLRDKAALVRKAAIQLLKVFLECNPFSAQLKLDLLEEQLETEQKILDELQKKLNPGPDSELIKKWENIEKDVIKTIKEKIDILTQDEPDLSQASLDNLYEAIRKHVREKDYYKAYLIVKHTERQYPDAKLLRCDMEKSDQIDYFVALLRNIFIIPDRRQSVSLTQQCENELALYKRLEEKENIVAFLQESVHFSRMVSEAVPLINALLMSKQAGDVSEAIDFFTTAHHFNIESAKVGVANMLLLVWSPDQDKREAVERAYREMYLECDTKAERARAFSIGKRLVTLVMHVDRGSALALEHLVGQWVERGDISPAIIQVFWEIFLKKIDGTTDMDSYAALSLLVMVAKAKPSVALANLEVIQTHGLTSDYNSRNLSAQLLLSLAKKNQRYPSDHPMFIAVCDSLLETFSKLNNFVSFAANTIDLIYALCDTPETTCAKLLAEMYKSIEKTMVKDKENEEDVSLPTELLTRFVFVLGHVALQQLIYLDISVYSELRRRNQVREERKIEDKRKKKTGAFATPGRRGRVDDLRRQTLMNVSNSSASSRAQRANSVASNKGPSTNTTMTEEETGLEGAVADDADAEYVRGVCERDIVGAGTALSRYSALLRWLLSNPARCPPPLQAAAALTYTRFMLVSSSMCDEGLQLMVTVLKRSKNVSLRTNLTIAFADLTLRFPNLTQPWTHHIYHM
;
A
#
# COMPACT_ATOMS: atom_id res chain seq x y z
N MET A 1 -58.98 24.16 -31.42
CA MET A 1 -59.88 23.29 -30.67
C MET A 1 -59.34 21.87 -30.52
N VAL A 2 -59.03 21.13 -31.60
CA VAL A 2 -58.57 19.72 -31.51
C VAL A 2 -57.27 19.59 -30.73
N MET A 3 -56.26 20.43 -31.01
CA MET A 3 -54.96 20.41 -30.28
C MET A 3 -55.16 20.77 -28.80
N TYR A 4 -56.03 21.74 -28.52
CA TYR A 4 -56.35 22.09 -27.13
C TYR A 4 -56.96 20.91 -26.39
N LEU A 5 -57.98 20.24 -26.96
CA LEU A 5 -58.60 19.04 -26.36
C LEU A 5 -57.61 17.92 -26.21
N PHE A 6 -56.70 17.70 -27.19
CA PHE A 6 -55.69 16.66 -27.11
C PHE A 6 -54.72 16.88 -25.95
N THR A 7 -54.17 18.12 -25.85
CA THR A 7 -53.27 18.45 -24.74
C THR A 7 -53.97 18.44 -23.40
N GLN A 8 -55.26 18.84 -23.30
CA GLN A 8 -56.03 18.73 -22.06
C GLN A 8 -56.34 17.27 -21.66
N VAL A 9 -56.56 16.36 -22.59
CA VAL A 9 -56.70 14.93 -22.34
C VAL A 9 -55.41 14.35 -21.79
N MET A 10 -54.28 14.69 -22.40
CA MET A 10 -52.95 14.27 -21.87
C MET A 10 -52.77 14.78 -20.44
N LYS A 11 -53.01 16.06 -20.17
CA LYS A 11 -52.88 16.68 -18.84
C LYS A 11 -53.79 16.02 -17.78
N THR A 12 -55.08 15.74 -18.13
CA THR A 12 -56.01 15.09 -17.18
C THR A 12 -55.65 13.65 -16.91
N LYS A 13 -55.11 12.93 -17.89
CA LYS A 13 -54.65 11.54 -17.69
C LYS A 13 -53.42 11.49 -16.80
N ASP A 14 -52.45 12.40 -17.03
CA ASP A 14 -51.24 12.52 -16.19
C ASP A 14 -51.56 12.87 -14.73
N THR A 15 -52.52 13.85 -14.52
CA THR A 15 -52.94 14.24 -13.15
C THR A 15 -53.65 13.10 -12.40
N LYS A 16 -54.48 12.29 -13.10
CA LYS A 16 -55.11 11.12 -12.49
C LYS A 16 -54.08 10.06 -12.11
N LEU A 17 -53.10 9.78 -12.99
CA LEU A 17 -52.03 8.81 -12.69
C LEU A 17 -51.18 9.25 -11.48
N ALA A 18 -50.87 10.54 -11.36
CA ALA A 18 -50.17 11.10 -10.22
C ALA A 18 -50.97 10.98 -8.92
N ALA A 19 -52.28 11.19 -8.93
CA ALA A 19 -53.17 11.02 -7.79
C ALA A 19 -53.26 9.53 -7.34
N ASP A 20 -53.38 8.61 -8.29
CA ASP A 20 -53.39 7.18 -8.02
C ASP A 20 -52.10 6.66 -7.42
N ASN A 21 -50.97 7.16 -7.87
CA ASN A 21 -49.65 6.82 -7.33
C ASN A 21 -49.43 7.39 -5.92
N SER A 22 -49.93 8.59 -5.62
CA SER A 22 -49.82 9.20 -4.29
C SER A 22 -50.69 8.47 -3.26
N THR A 23 -51.89 7.97 -3.64
CA THR A 23 -52.76 7.14 -2.79
C THR A 23 -52.15 5.77 -2.50
N LYS A 24 -51.41 5.16 -3.43
CA LYS A 24 -50.69 3.90 -3.21
C LYS A 24 -49.48 4.04 -2.28
N LEU A 25 -48.84 5.19 -2.21
CA LEU A 25 -47.73 5.48 -1.30
C LEU A 25 -48.20 5.73 0.16
N THR A 26 -49.39 6.29 0.35
CA THR A 26 -49.96 6.55 1.70
C THR A 26 -50.59 5.33 2.35
N LEU A 27 -50.97 4.30 1.61
CA LEU A 27 -51.43 2.99 2.11
C LEU A 27 -50.23 2.05 2.34
N GLY A 28 -49.48 2.30 3.43
CA GLY A 28 -48.35 1.51 3.84
C GLY A 28 -48.75 0.06 4.16
N LYS A 29 -47.90 -0.87 3.68
CA LYS A 29 -47.67 -2.25 4.11
C LYS A 29 -48.54 -2.76 5.26
N LYS A 30 -49.79 -3.20 5.00
CA LYS A 30 -50.53 -4.29 5.68
C LYS A 30 -51.92 -4.33 5.12
N GLY A 31 -52.19 -5.28 4.24
CA GLY A 31 -53.56 -5.56 3.80
C GLY A 31 -53.56 -6.74 2.84
N LYS A 32 -54.12 -7.87 3.31
CA LYS A 32 -54.45 -9.08 2.53
C LYS A 32 -55.17 -8.71 1.25
N LYS A 33 -54.75 -9.29 0.12
CA LYS A 33 -55.51 -9.33 -1.12
C LYS A 33 -56.91 -9.92 -0.85
N THR A 34 -57.95 -9.13 -0.95
CA THR A 34 -59.31 -9.58 -1.24
C THR A 34 -59.54 -9.28 -2.72
N SER A 35 -59.73 -10.33 -3.48
CA SER A 35 -60.21 -10.33 -4.83
C SER A 35 -61.66 -9.82 -4.85
N ASP A 36 -61.91 -8.88 -5.71
CA ASP A 36 -63.14 -8.35 -6.25
C ASP A 36 -63.26 -6.84 -6.01
N ASP A 37 -62.76 -6.11 -6.96
CA ASP A 37 -63.30 -4.84 -7.41
C ASP A 37 -62.74 -4.59 -8.82
N ASN A 38 -63.67 -4.48 -9.80
CA ASN A 38 -63.40 -4.00 -11.15
C ASN A 38 -62.99 -2.52 -11.06
N GLU A 39 -61.72 -2.25 -10.66
CA GLU A 39 -61.10 -0.96 -10.92
C GLU A 39 -60.89 -0.87 -12.44
N GLU A 40 -61.69 -0.02 -13.11
CA GLU A 40 -61.33 0.51 -14.43
C GLU A 40 -59.89 1.01 -14.37
N PHE A 41 -58.98 0.17 -14.75
CA PHE A 41 -57.58 0.51 -14.92
C PHE A 41 -57.53 1.69 -15.89
N CYS A 42 -57.26 2.90 -15.42
CA CYS A 42 -57.07 4.07 -16.26
C CYS A 42 -55.92 3.74 -17.22
N GLY A 43 -56.27 3.21 -18.39
CA GLY A 43 -55.37 2.62 -19.37
C GLY A 43 -54.39 3.63 -20.01
N TRP A 44 -53.71 4.44 -19.19
CA TRP A 44 -52.69 5.40 -19.56
C TRP A 44 -51.34 4.83 -19.20
N THR A 45 -50.78 4.03 -20.12
CA THR A 45 -49.49 3.40 -19.95
C THR A 45 -48.35 4.31 -20.46
N GLU A 46 -47.13 3.96 -20.12
CA GLU A 46 -45.94 4.66 -20.67
C GLU A 46 -45.91 4.63 -22.19
N SER A 47 -46.38 3.52 -22.80
CA SER A 47 -46.48 3.37 -24.24
C SER A 47 -47.51 4.32 -24.83
N ASP A 48 -48.68 4.53 -24.16
CA ASP A 48 -49.71 5.46 -24.62
C ASP A 48 -49.23 6.89 -24.53
N LYS A 49 -48.47 7.26 -23.47
CA LYS A 49 -47.88 8.59 -23.32
C LYS A 49 -46.85 8.84 -24.42
N GLN A 50 -46.01 7.84 -24.71
CA GLN A 50 -45.08 7.90 -25.82
C GLN A 50 -45.76 8.08 -27.17
N ALA A 51 -46.80 7.28 -27.45
CA ALA A 51 -47.56 7.36 -28.68
C ALA A 51 -48.26 8.74 -28.85
N ALA A 52 -48.77 9.32 -27.75
CA ALA A 52 -49.36 10.65 -27.75
C ALA A 52 -48.30 11.74 -28.08
N LEU A 53 -47.11 11.64 -27.49
CA LEU A 53 -45.97 12.56 -27.77
C LEU A 53 -45.48 12.41 -29.21
N VAL A 54 -45.39 11.19 -29.75
CA VAL A 54 -45.07 10.97 -31.18
C VAL A 54 -46.12 11.61 -32.10
N THR A 55 -47.40 11.44 -31.76
CA THR A 55 -48.48 12.09 -32.55
C THR A 55 -48.36 13.61 -32.51
N LEU A 56 -48.06 14.18 -31.35
CA LEU A 56 -47.82 15.60 -31.19
C LEU A 56 -46.64 16.08 -32.04
N HIS A 57 -45.54 15.33 -32.04
CA HIS A 57 -44.37 15.60 -32.89
C HIS A 57 -44.73 15.66 -34.39
N LEU A 58 -45.47 14.64 -34.86
CA LEU A 58 -45.88 14.57 -36.29
C LEU A 58 -46.79 15.70 -36.68
N ILE A 59 -47.70 16.12 -35.82
CA ILE A 59 -48.59 17.28 -36.07
C ILE A 59 -47.78 18.57 -36.17
N LEU A 60 -46.81 18.78 -35.25
CA LEU A 60 -45.99 19.99 -35.24
C LEU A 60 -45.02 20.10 -36.43
N GLN A 61 -44.72 18.99 -37.08
CA GLN A 61 -43.94 19.00 -38.32
C GLN A 61 -44.73 19.62 -39.50
N GLN A 62 -46.07 19.59 -39.43
CA GLN A 62 -46.89 20.18 -40.46
C GLN A 62 -46.76 21.72 -40.46
N PRO A 63 -47.08 22.43 -41.60
CA PRO A 63 -46.94 23.87 -41.70
C PRO A 63 -48.13 24.59 -41.02
N LEU A 64 -48.23 24.42 -39.68
CA LEU A 64 -49.34 25.00 -38.88
C LEU A 64 -49.31 26.51 -38.81
N SER A 65 -48.19 27.18 -39.13
CA SER A 65 -48.06 28.63 -39.18
C SER A 65 -49.08 29.30 -40.14
N ARG A 66 -49.57 28.52 -41.10
CA ARG A 66 -50.64 28.99 -42.02
C ARG A 66 -52.02 29.22 -41.38
N LEU A 67 -52.19 28.78 -40.11
CA LEU A 67 -53.44 28.92 -39.35
C LEU A 67 -53.59 30.31 -38.70
N TRP A 68 -52.54 31.13 -38.69
CA TRP A 68 -52.50 32.43 -38.07
C TRP A 68 -52.29 33.51 -39.14
N ASP A 69 -52.82 34.72 -38.88
CA ASP A 69 -52.57 35.92 -39.67
C ASP A 69 -52.17 37.08 -38.77
N PRO A 70 -50.91 37.50 -38.80
CA PRO A 70 -49.78 37.02 -39.60
C PRO A 70 -49.40 35.57 -39.29
N PRO A 71 -48.65 34.85 -40.16
CA PRO A 71 -48.37 33.43 -40.04
C PRO A 71 -47.33 33.13 -38.94
N LEU A 72 -47.55 33.62 -37.72
CA LEU A 72 -46.79 33.43 -36.51
C LEU A 72 -47.70 32.77 -35.50
N ALA A 73 -47.26 31.65 -34.93
CA ALA A 73 -48.00 30.95 -33.89
C ALA A 73 -48.03 31.78 -32.59
N GLU A 74 -49.20 31.84 -31.95
CA GLU A 74 -49.34 32.53 -30.67
C GLU A 74 -48.54 31.80 -29.55
N ASP A 75 -47.88 32.57 -28.66
CA ASP A 75 -47.11 32.06 -27.57
C ASP A 75 -47.93 31.13 -26.62
N ASN A 76 -49.20 31.45 -26.42
CA ASN A 76 -50.12 30.64 -25.64
C ASN A 76 -50.35 29.26 -26.26
N PHE A 77 -50.41 29.15 -27.58
CA PHE A 77 -50.50 27.86 -28.26
C PHE A 77 -49.23 27.05 -28.10
N VAL A 78 -48.06 27.69 -28.30
CA VAL A 78 -46.74 27.03 -28.17
C VAL A 78 -46.54 26.53 -26.75
N SER A 79 -46.83 27.36 -25.75
CA SER A 79 -46.71 27.00 -24.32
C SER A 79 -47.62 25.84 -23.93
N MET A 80 -48.89 25.85 -24.42
CA MET A 80 -49.84 24.78 -24.18
C MET A 80 -49.34 23.43 -24.73
N VAL A 81 -48.71 23.44 -25.90
CA VAL A 81 -48.19 22.23 -26.55
C VAL A 81 -46.93 21.74 -25.90
N ALA A 82 -46.11 22.64 -25.35
CA ALA A 82 -44.90 22.28 -24.63
C ALA A 82 -45.16 21.72 -23.21
N GLU A 83 -46.28 22.08 -22.58
CA GLU A 83 -46.62 21.70 -21.19
C GLU A 83 -46.56 20.18 -20.92
N PRO A 84 -47.10 19.28 -21.77
CA PRO A 84 -46.97 17.83 -21.57
C PRO A 84 -45.52 17.33 -21.56
N CYS A 85 -44.62 17.98 -22.33
CA CYS A 85 -43.20 17.67 -22.35
C CYS A 85 -42.54 18.02 -21.02
N TYR A 86 -42.83 19.22 -20.50
CA TYR A 86 -42.28 19.67 -19.22
C TYR A 86 -42.76 18.82 -18.06
N LYS A 87 -44.04 18.41 -18.05
CA LYS A 87 -44.58 17.48 -17.07
C LYS A 87 -43.89 16.11 -17.12
N ALA A 88 -43.64 15.61 -18.32
CA ALA A 88 -42.88 14.35 -18.46
C ALA A 88 -41.47 14.47 -17.93
N LEU A 89 -40.82 15.64 -17.96
CA LEU A 89 -39.52 15.90 -17.35
C LEU A 89 -39.56 15.89 -15.81
N GLU A 90 -40.67 16.33 -15.22
CA GLU A 90 -40.86 16.32 -13.76
C GLU A 90 -41.09 14.89 -13.21
N GLU A 91 -41.51 13.94 -14.04
CA GLU A 91 -41.87 12.59 -13.66
C GLU A 91 -40.71 11.61 -13.92
N GLN A 92 -40.70 10.50 -13.17
CA GLN A 92 -39.67 9.41 -13.31
C GLN A 92 -39.69 8.75 -14.71
N ILE A 93 -40.77 8.90 -15.48
CA ILE A 93 -40.96 8.33 -16.82
C ILE A 93 -39.90 8.81 -17.81
N ILE A 94 -39.30 9.98 -17.59
CA ILE A 94 -38.26 10.55 -18.43
C ILE A 94 -36.96 9.72 -18.47
N LYS A 95 -36.78 8.83 -17.50
CA LYS A 95 -35.69 7.86 -17.51
C LYS A 95 -35.81 6.84 -18.63
N ASN A 96 -37.05 6.61 -19.12
CA ASN A 96 -37.26 5.77 -20.29
C ASN A 96 -36.75 6.48 -21.56
N LYS A 97 -35.76 5.80 -22.20
CA LYS A 97 -35.07 6.36 -23.40
C LYS A 97 -36.03 6.76 -24.50
N ALA A 98 -37.07 5.96 -24.81
CA ALA A 98 -38.00 6.23 -25.91
C ALA A 98 -38.86 7.46 -25.63
N VAL A 99 -39.37 7.63 -24.42
CA VAL A 99 -40.12 8.80 -23.97
C VAL A 99 -39.25 10.05 -24.04
N ARG A 100 -38.02 9.95 -23.48
CA ARG A 100 -37.07 11.07 -23.50
C ARG A 100 -36.77 11.56 -24.92
N GLU A 101 -36.39 10.64 -25.82
CA GLU A 101 -36.11 10.99 -27.22
C GLU A 101 -37.29 11.68 -27.88
N THR A 102 -38.52 11.21 -27.64
CA THR A 102 -39.74 11.81 -28.21
C THR A 102 -40.02 13.20 -27.61
N VAL A 103 -39.85 13.38 -26.29
CA VAL A 103 -40.00 14.69 -25.63
C VAL A 103 -39.05 15.72 -26.27
N PHE A 104 -37.79 15.37 -26.46
CA PHE A 104 -36.82 16.31 -27.05
C PHE A 104 -36.98 16.44 -28.56
N GLN A 105 -37.61 15.51 -29.28
CA GLN A 105 -38.06 15.73 -30.66
C GLN A 105 -39.12 16.78 -30.74
N VAL A 106 -40.13 16.73 -29.84
CA VAL A 106 -41.21 17.74 -29.79
C VAL A 106 -40.62 19.11 -29.46
N LEU A 107 -39.79 19.19 -28.38
CA LEU A 107 -39.17 20.46 -27.98
C LEU A 107 -38.23 21.00 -29.07
N GLY A 108 -37.49 20.16 -29.78
CA GLY A 108 -36.61 20.55 -30.87
C GLY A 108 -37.40 21.18 -32.04
N VAL A 109 -38.57 20.65 -32.37
CA VAL A 109 -39.44 21.28 -33.39
C VAL A 109 -39.98 22.62 -32.89
N LEU A 110 -40.43 22.73 -31.63
CA LEU A 110 -40.93 23.95 -31.03
C LEU A 110 -39.84 25.06 -31.01
N ILE A 111 -38.62 24.71 -30.67
CA ILE A 111 -37.48 25.65 -30.67
C ILE A 111 -37.17 26.12 -32.10
N LYS A 112 -37.07 25.17 -33.03
CA LYS A 112 -36.60 25.48 -34.39
C LYS A 112 -37.64 26.17 -35.27
N LYS A 113 -38.94 25.77 -35.18
CA LYS A 113 -40.02 26.30 -36.00
C LYS A 113 -40.85 27.38 -35.34
N TYR A 114 -40.99 27.34 -34.00
CA TYR A 114 -41.94 28.19 -33.27
C TYR A 114 -41.26 29.14 -32.29
N ASN A 115 -39.95 29.31 -32.40
CA ASN A 115 -39.15 30.25 -31.61
C ASN A 115 -39.30 30.10 -30.08
N HIS A 116 -39.52 28.84 -29.59
CA HIS A 116 -39.76 28.55 -28.18
C HIS A 116 -38.47 28.40 -27.36
N GLY A 117 -37.32 28.83 -27.89
CA GLY A 117 -36.01 28.58 -27.30
C GLY A 117 -35.84 29.14 -25.90
N THR A 118 -36.11 30.43 -25.68
CA THR A 118 -35.89 31.10 -24.38
C THR A 118 -36.83 30.55 -23.30
N SER A 119 -38.12 30.35 -23.61
CA SER A 119 -39.06 29.77 -22.64
C SER A 119 -38.70 28.32 -22.28
N CYS A 120 -38.18 27.56 -23.25
CA CYS A 120 -37.72 26.21 -23.01
C CYS A 120 -36.52 26.20 -22.10
N LEU A 121 -35.54 27.09 -22.30
CA LEU A 121 -34.34 27.22 -21.44
C LEU A 121 -34.73 27.48 -19.99
N ILE A 122 -35.55 28.50 -19.73
CA ILE A 122 -36.03 28.85 -18.37
C ILE A 122 -36.71 27.63 -17.71
N LYS A 123 -37.59 26.94 -18.45
CA LYS A 123 -38.31 25.77 -17.91
C LYS A 123 -37.40 24.57 -17.63
N LEU A 124 -36.42 24.31 -18.50
CA LEU A 124 -35.46 23.23 -18.27
C LEU A 124 -34.56 23.52 -17.04
N VAL A 125 -34.14 24.77 -16.85
CA VAL A 125 -33.36 25.17 -15.67
C VAL A 125 -34.20 25.05 -14.39
N GLN A 126 -35.50 25.46 -14.41
CA GLN A 126 -36.38 25.22 -13.26
C GLN A 126 -36.56 23.76 -12.91
N VAL A 127 -36.73 22.89 -13.91
CA VAL A 127 -36.81 21.43 -13.68
C VAL A 127 -35.52 20.88 -13.14
N LEU A 128 -34.36 21.32 -13.62
CA LEU A 128 -33.04 20.91 -13.11
C LEU A 128 -32.84 21.28 -11.64
N GLN A 129 -33.28 22.50 -11.25
CA GLN A 129 -33.16 22.93 -9.84
C GLN A 129 -33.98 22.07 -8.88
N MET A 130 -35.19 21.63 -9.34
CA MET A 130 -36.14 20.93 -8.48
C MET A 130 -35.98 19.41 -8.48
N PHE A 131 -35.54 18.80 -9.59
CA PHE A 131 -35.61 17.35 -9.79
C PHE A 131 -34.25 16.74 -10.16
N GLU A 132 -33.60 16.06 -9.19
CA GLU A 132 -32.35 15.36 -9.40
C GLU A 132 -32.43 14.28 -10.50
N HIS A 133 -33.55 13.54 -10.59
CA HIS A 133 -33.74 12.48 -11.57
C HIS A 133 -33.80 12.96 -13.02
N ALA A 134 -34.06 14.24 -13.25
CA ALA A 134 -34.17 14.87 -14.58
C ALA A 134 -32.79 15.28 -15.15
N VAL A 135 -31.73 15.35 -14.34
CA VAL A 135 -30.41 15.86 -14.73
C VAL A 135 -29.81 15.14 -15.94
N LEU A 136 -29.67 13.81 -15.85
CA LEU A 136 -29.11 13.01 -16.97
C LEU A 136 -30.06 12.96 -18.18
N PRO A 137 -31.37 12.80 -18.02
CA PRO A 137 -32.33 12.90 -19.13
C PRO A 137 -32.27 14.23 -19.90
N ILE A 138 -32.19 15.35 -19.19
CA ILE A 138 -32.09 16.67 -19.81
C ILE A 138 -30.77 16.82 -20.54
N CYS A 139 -29.66 16.39 -19.95
CA CYS A 139 -28.34 16.37 -20.59
C CYS A 139 -28.38 15.61 -21.92
N ALA A 140 -28.87 14.37 -21.92
CA ALA A 140 -29.02 13.58 -23.14
C ALA A 140 -29.97 14.23 -24.17
N GLY A 141 -31.01 14.92 -23.69
CA GLY A 141 -31.95 15.67 -24.54
C GLY A 141 -31.28 16.88 -25.19
N VAL A 142 -30.51 17.66 -24.48
CA VAL A 142 -29.75 18.81 -25.05
C VAL A 142 -28.73 18.31 -26.09
N VAL A 143 -28.05 17.20 -25.83
CA VAL A 143 -27.19 16.56 -26.83
C VAL A 143 -27.96 16.14 -28.08
N GLN A 144 -29.19 15.63 -27.91
CA GLN A 144 -30.08 15.32 -29.03
C GLN A 144 -30.50 16.57 -29.80
N LEU A 145 -30.82 17.67 -29.12
CA LEU A 145 -31.13 18.96 -29.75
C LEU A 145 -29.97 19.48 -30.61
N HIS A 146 -28.76 19.36 -30.10
CA HIS A 146 -27.53 19.69 -30.82
C HIS A 146 -27.38 18.83 -32.10
N LYS A 147 -27.42 17.48 -31.94
CA LYS A 147 -27.13 16.52 -33.01
C LYS A 147 -28.23 16.47 -34.07
N ALA A 148 -29.52 16.45 -33.68
CA ALA A 148 -30.63 16.24 -34.57
C ALA A 148 -31.19 17.54 -35.18
N PHE A 149 -31.16 18.66 -34.48
CA PHE A 149 -31.75 19.92 -34.89
C PHE A 149 -30.71 21.01 -35.26
N GLY A 150 -29.39 20.74 -34.96
CA GLY A 150 -28.33 21.68 -35.23
C GLY A 150 -28.33 22.90 -34.31
N LEU A 151 -28.85 22.73 -33.07
CA LEU A 151 -28.96 23.81 -32.06
C LEU A 151 -27.66 23.85 -31.20
N GLY A 152 -26.51 24.16 -31.82
CA GLY A 152 -25.22 24.20 -31.16
C GLY A 152 -25.08 25.25 -30.05
N THR A 153 -25.81 26.35 -30.18
CA THR A 153 -25.80 27.46 -29.20
C THR A 153 -26.68 27.19 -27.97
N PHE A 154 -27.53 26.16 -27.99
CA PHE A 154 -28.48 25.89 -26.91
C PHE A 154 -27.79 25.49 -25.60
N GLY A 155 -26.74 24.65 -25.65
CA GLY A 155 -25.90 24.29 -24.51
C GLY A 155 -25.26 25.51 -23.81
N PRO A 156 -24.51 26.35 -24.55
CA PRO A 156 -23.98 27.61 -24.02
C PRO A 156 -25.05 28.57 -23.45
N GLN A 157 -26.22 28.66 -24.07
CA GLN A 157 -27.33 29.44 -23.55
C GLN A 157 -27.87 28.87 -22.22
N MET A 158 -27.95 27.53 -22.07
CA MET A 158 -28.29 26.90 -20.80
C MET A 158 -27.31 27.26 -19.68
N VAL A 159 -26.01 27.33 -19.97
CA VAL A 159 -25.01 27.77 -18.97
C VAL A 159 -25.29 29.16 -18.45
N ARG A 160 -25.62 30.09 -19.39
CA ARG A 160 -25.95 31.49 -19.04
C ARG A 160 -27.22 31.55 -18.19
N GLU A 161 -28.26 30.85 -18.58
CA GLU A 161 -29.55 30.84 -17.85
C GLU A 161 -29.34 30.20 -16.45
N ILE A 162 -28.52 29.17 -16.33
CA ILE A 162 -28.16 28.58 -15.02
C ILE A 162 -27.39 29.59 -14.16
N ALA A 163 -26.44 30.33 -14.75
CA ALA A 163 -25.71 31.37 -14.04
C ALA A 163 -26.65 32.47 -13.52
N GLU A 164 -27.57 32.97 -14.40
CA GLU A 164 -28.55 33.98 -14.02
C GLU A 164 -29.54 33.48 -12.95
N ALA A 165 -29.98 32.22 -13.04
CA ALA A 165 -30.91 31.62 -12.10
C ALA A 165 -30.26 31.35 -10.73
N LEU A 166 -28.97 31.05 -10.69
CA LEU A 166 -28.23 30.89 -9.43
C LEU A 166 -27.96 32.25 -8.78
N ALA A 167 -27.60 33.26 -9.54
CA ALA A 167 -27.43 34.63 -9.04
C ALA A 167 -28.73 35.21 -8.43
N SER A 168 -29.87 34.94 -9.06
CA SER A 168 -31.18 35.39 -8.55
C SER A 168 -31.63 34.69 -7.28
N SER A 169 -31.21 33.44 -7.07
CA SER A 169 -31.55 32.65 -5.85
C SER A 169 -30.81 33.15 -4.61
N GLU A 170 -29.63 33.73 -4.78
CA GLU A 170 -28.85 34.34 -3.69
C GLU A 170 -29.53 35.59 -3.08
N GLU A 171 -30.32 36.30 -3.87
CA GLU A 171 -31.03 37.51 -3.42
C GLU A 171 -32.34 37.21 -2.65
N GLU A 172 -32.97 36.04 -2.82
CA GLU A 172 -34.30 35.72 -2.30
C GLU A 172 -34.34 34.99 -0.95
N ASN A 173 -33.20 34.73 -0.23
CA ASN A 173 -33.13 34.05 1.07
C ASN A 173 -33.99 32.78 1.18
N VAL A 174 -33.97 31.91 0.18
CA VAL A 174 -34.64 30.61 0.22
C VAL A 174 -33.82 29.63 1.08
N GLY A 175 -34.49 28.87 1.92
CA GLY A 175 -33.81 28.08 3.00
C GLY A 175 -32.64 27.22 2.51
N ALA A 176 -31.51 27.32 3.20
CA ALA A 176 -30.18 26.78 2.85
C ALA A 176 -30.10 25.30 2.37
N GLY A 177 -31.10 24.48 2.64
CA GLY A 177 -31.12 23.07 2.22
C GLY A 177 -31.56 22.82 0.78
N THR A 178 -32.47 23.66 0.28
CA THR A 178 -32.99 23.58 -1.11
C THR A 178 -32.03 24.19 -2.12
N GLU A 179 -31.29 25.22 -1.73
CA GLU A 179 -30.25 25.86 -2.55
C GLU A 179 -29.08 24.94 -2.85
N GLN A 180 -28.62 24.18 -1.86
CA GLN A 180 -27.55 23.20 -2.09
C GLN A 180 -27.97 22.07 -3.03
N GLY A 181 -29.25 21.66 -3.01
CA GLY A 181 -29.80 20.67 -3.94
C GLY A 181 -29.83 21.18 -5.36
N ALA A 182 -30.33 22.40 -5.57
CA ALA A 182 -30.41 23.08 -6.89
C ALA A 182 -29.00 23.27 -7.48
N ALA A 183 -28.06 23.81 -6.70
CA ALA A 183 -26.67 24.01 -7.11
C ALA A 183 -25.98 22.70 -7.50
N ARG A 184 -26.24 21.61 -6.76
CA ARG A 184 -25.71 20.27 -7.07
C ARG A 184 -26.27 19.75 -8.40
N ASN A 185 -27.56 19.84 -8.60
CA ASN A 185 -28.22 19.34 -9.82
C ASN A 185 -27.73 20.10 -11.05
N CYS A 186 -27.70 21.43 -10.97
CA CYS A 186 -27.19 22.29 -12.04
C CYS A 186 -25.72 22.00 -12.32
N GLY A 187 -24.90 21.88 -11.27
CA GLY A 187 -23.48 21.55 -11.40
C GLY A 187 -23.24 20.18 -12.05
N THR A 188 -24.00 19.15 -11.65
CA THR A 188 -23.91 17.82 -12.27
C THR A 188 -24.30 17.87 -13.74
N PHE A 189 -25.36 18.61 -14.07
CA PHE A 189 -25.79 18.83 -15.47
C PHE A 189 -24.68 19.48 -16.31
N LEU A 190 -24.04 20.52 -15.79
CA LEU A 190 -22.98 21.26 -16.49
C LEU A 190 -21.77 20.37 -16.81
N VAL A 191 -21.34 19.56 -15.85
CA VAL A 191 -20.21 18.63 -16.04
C VAL A 191 -20.56 17.55 -17.07
N GLU A 192 -21.74 16.92 -16.95
CA GLU A 192 -22.15 15.87 -17.90
C GLU A 192 -22.38 16.42 -19.30
N LEU A 193 -22.92 17.64 -19.44
CA LEU A 193 -23.09 18.28 -20.73
C LEU A 193 -21.74 18.62 -21.39
N THR A 194 -20.78 19.11 -20.59
CA THR A 194 -19.42 19.39 -21.07
C THR A 194 -18.71 18.15 -21.55
N LYS A 195 -18.92 17.01 -20.88
CA LYS A 195 -18.38 15.72 -21.28
C LYS A 195 -18.89 15.26 -22.65
N GLU A 196 -20.17 15.51 -22.95
CA GLU A 196 -20.80 15.13 -24.22
C GLU A 196 -20.54 16.13 -25.36
N LEU A 197 -20.39 17.41 -25.03
CA LEU A 197 -20.23 18.52 -26.00
C LEU A 197 -19.08 19.46 -25.60
N PRO A 198 -17.84 18.99 -25.50
CA PRO A 198 -16.74 19.78 -24.96
C PRO A 198 -16.44 21.03 -25.81
N LYS A 199 -16.49 20.93 -27.13
CA LYS A 199 -16.20 22.04 -28.04
C LYS A 199 -17.11 23.25 -27.84
N GLU A 200 -18.42 23.00 -27.80
CA GLU A 200 -19.42 24.04 -27.63
C GLU A 200 -19.37 24.66 -26.24
N MET A 201 -18.98 23.86 -25.25
CA MET A 201 -18.95 24.28 -23.84
C MET A 201 -17.69 25.06 -23.48
N THR A 202 -16.61 24.91 -24.22
CA THR A 202 -15.33 25.58 -23.93
C THR A 202 -15.49 27.12 -23.83
N GLY A 203 -16.19 27.74 -24.76
CA GLY A 203 -16.46 29.18 -24.72
C GLY A 203 -17.47 29.63 -23.65
N ALA A 204 -18.32 28.70 -23.18
CA ALA A 204 -19.33 28.98 -22.17
C ALA A 204 -18.79 29.00 -20.74
N ILE A 205 -17.62 28.34 -20.50
CA ILE A 205 -16.99 28.28 -19.16
C ILE A 205 -16.71 29.68 -18.63
N ALA A 206 -16.27 30.63 -19.47
CA ALA A 206 -16.01 32.01 -19.08
C ALA A 206 -17.23 32.72 -18.44
N THR A 207 -18.43 32.32 -18.77
CA THR A 207 -19.67 32.89 -18.19
C THR A 207 -19.87 32.42 -16.74
N ILE A 208 -19.44 31.20 -16.40
CA ILE A 208 -19.64 30.61 -15.07
C ILE A 208 -18.37 30.64 -14.20
N GLN A 209 -17.23 31.01 -14.78
CA GLN A 209 -15.95 31.12 -14.09
C GLN A 209 -16.00 32.07 -12.87
N PRO A 210 -16.73 33.22 -12.85
CA PRO A 210 -16.83 34.09 -11.66
C PRO A 210 -17.31 33.36 -10.39
N TYR A 211 -18.05 32.26 -10.51
CA TYR A 211 -18.47 31.44 -9.37
C TYR A 211 -17.33 30.68 -8.68
N LEU A 212 -16.13 30.65 -9.24
CA LEU A 212 -14.93 30.11 -8.58
C LEU A 212 -14.51 31.00 -7.39
N GLU A 213 -14.75 32.29 -7.47
CA GLU A 213 -14.44 33.26 -6.41
C GLU A 213 -15.51 33.35 -5.32
N SER A 214 -16.69 32.76 -5.55
CA SER A 214 -17.79 32.76 -4.57
C SER A 214 -17.50 31.79 -3.41
N ASP A 215 -17.52 32.32 -2.19
CA ASP A 215 -17.31 31.54 -0.96
C ASP A 215 -18.50 30.63 -0.61
N GLU A 216 -19.68 30.91 -1.12
CA GLU A 216 -20.93 30.34 -0.65
C GLU A 216 -21.18 28.91 -1.15
N SER A 217 -20.91 28.59 -2.43
CA SER A 217 -21.23 27.30 -3.00
C SER A 217 -20.02 26.49 -3.44
N TYR A 218 -19.48 25.65 -2.54
CA TYR A 218 -18.40 24.72 -2.89
C TYR A 218 -18.81 23.71 -3.98
N THR A 219 -20.09 23.40 -4.13
CA THR A 219 -20.60 22.46 -5.15
C THR A 219 -20.52 23.05 -6.56
N LEU A 220 -20.77 24.34 -6.71
CA LEU A 220 -20.59 25.04 -7.97
C LEU A 220 -19.11 25.13 -8.35
N ARG A 221 -18.24 25.51 -7.41
CA ARG A 221 -16.79 25.53 -7.67
C ARG A 221 -16.30 24.17 -8.18
N ILE A 222 -16.73 23.07 -7.53
CA ILE A 222 -16.39 21.71 -7.99
C ILE A 222 -16.88 21.47 -9.43
N SER A 223 -18.05 21.95 -9.77
CA SER A 223 -18.65 21.72 -11.07
C SER A 223 -17.95 22.52 -12.17
N VAL A 224 -17.63 23.79 -11.92
CA VAL A 224 -16.87 24.63 -12.87
C VAL A 224 -15.48 24.03 -13.11
N LEU A 225 -14.76 23.64 -12.05
CA LEU A 225 -13.48 22.96 -12.16
C LEU A 225 -13.61 21.60 -12.87
N GLY A 226 -14.75 20.92 -12.69
CA GLY A 226 -15.07 19.67 -13.39
C GLY A 226 -15.27 19.90 -14.89
N MET A 227 -15.96 20.97 -15.28
CA MET A 227 -16.09 21.36 -16.71
C MET A 227 -14.72 21.62 -17.34
N MET A 228 -13.86 22.39 -16.67
CA MET A 228 -12.49 22.65 -17.13
C MET A 228 -11.71 21.34 -17.30
N CYS A 229 -11.84 20.41 -16.35
CA CYS A 229 -11.20 19.08 -16.43
C CYS A 229 -11.69 18.27 -17.64
N GLU A 230 -12.99 18.29 -17.95
CA GLU A 230 -13.53 17.58 -19.12
C GLU A 230 -13.01 18.19 -20.43
N VAL A 231 -12.94 19.52 -20.55
CA VAL A 231 -12.38 20.19 -21.73
C VAL A 231 -10.89 19.90 -21.88
N LEU A 232 -10.13 19.93 -20.77
CA LEU A 232 -8.70 19.60 -20.76
C LEU A 232 -8.44 18.16 -21.23
N SER A 233 -9.33 17.22 -20.88
CA SER A 233 -9.14 15.82 -21.22
C SER A 233 -9.47 15.47 -22.66
N VAL A 234 -10.33 16.25 -23.32
CA VAL A 234 -10.82 15.94 -24.67
C VAL A 234 -10.31 16.92 -25.73
N GLU A 235 -10.53 18.24 -25.55
CA GLU A 235 -10.25 19.24 -26.57
C GLU A 235 -8.84 19.84 -26.48
N LEU A 236 -8.32 20.00 -25.28
CA LEU A 236 -7.04 20.67 -25.04
C LEU A 236 -5.90 19.68 -24.77
N ARG A 237 -6.03 18.46 -25.29
CA ARG A 237 -5.08 17.37 -25.17
C ARG A 237 -4.08 17.36 -26.33
N GLY A 238 -2.81 17.09 -26.04
CA GLY A 238 -1.75 16.82 -27.02
C GLY A 238 -0.92 18.04 -27.39
N GLU A 239 -0.04 17.85 -28.40
CA GLU A 239 0.95 18.87 -28.80
C GLU A 239 0.51 19.71 -30.01
N GLY A 240 -0.48 19.25 -30.78
CA GLY A 240 -0.97 19.91 -32.00
C GLY A 240 -1.91 21.10 -31.79
N LEU A 241 -1.90 21.70 -30.58
CA LEU A 241 -2.79 22.82 -30.24
C LEU A 241 -2.31 24.15 -30.84
N SER A 242 -3.24 25.00 -31.20
CA SER A 242 -2.95 26.40 -31.54
C SER A 242 -2.44 27.17 -30.31
N ASP A 243 -1.79 28.31 -30.52
CA ASP A 243 -1.25 29.12 -29.41
C ASP A 243 -2.38 29.63 -28.49
N GLU A 244 -3.55 29.94 -29.05
CA GLU A 244 -4.74 30.31 -28.27
C GLU A 244 -5.25 29.14 -27.39
N GLN A 245 -5.30 27.94 -27.96
CA GLN A 245 -5.69 26.73 -27.21
C GLN A 245 -4.66 26.36 -26.11
N ARG A 246 -3.37 26.58 -26.37
CA ARG A 246 -2.33 26.39 -25.35
C ARG A 246 -2.49 27.38 -24.20
N ALA A 247 -2.73 28.66 -24.51
CA ALA A 247 -2.98 29.66 -23.48
C ALA A 247 -4.21 29.30 -22.63
N GLN A 248 -5.31 28.91 -23.27
CA GLN A 248 -6.53 28.49 -22.58
C GLN A 248 -6.33 27.22 -21.73
N ARG A 249 -5.57 26.25 -22.24
CA ARG A 249 -5.17 25.06 -21.46
C ARG A 249 -4.41 25.45 -20.21
N ASP A 250 -3.43 26.32 -20.37
CA ASP A 250 -2.58 26.74 -19.28
C ASP A 250 -3.36 27.55 -18.24
N ASP A 251 -4.31 28.40 -18.65
CA ASP A 251 -5.23 29.11 -17.76
C ASP A 251 -6.10 28.13 -16.94
N PHE A 252 -6.68 27.11 -17.57
CA PHE A 252 -7.49 26.12 -16.86
C PHE A 252 -6.66 25.27 -15.90
N LEU A 253 -5.41 24.96 -16.25
CA LEU A 253 -4.50 24.26 -15.36
C LEU A 253 -4.09 25.12 -14.16
N ASP A 254 -3.94 26.45 -14.35
CA ASP A 254 -3.63 27.38 -13.28
C ASP A 254 -4.81 27.51 -12.31
N GLU A 255 -6.04 27.57 -12.79
CA GLU A 255 -7.24 27.55 -11.96
C GLU A 255 -7.35 26.27 -11.11
N LEU A 256 -7.15 25.11 -11.74
CA LEU A 256 -7.10 23.83 -11.01
C LEU A 256 -5.98 23.80 -9.96
N TYR A 257 -4.84 24.41 -10.27
CA TYR A 257 -3.72 24.47 -9.34
C TYR A 257 -4.01 25.36 -8.13
N GLU A 258 -4.59 26.54 -8.32
CA GLU A 258 -4.95 27.44 -7.22
C GLU A 258 -6.00 26.81 -6.28
N HIS A 259 -6.99 26.13 -6.82
CA HIS A 259 -8.03 25.45 -6.04
C HIS A 259 -7.55 24.19 -5.29
N MET A 260 -6.29 23.76 -5.45
CA MET A 260 -5.67 22.82 -4.50
C MET A 260 -5.54 23.43 -3.09
N HIS A 261 -5.67 24.76 -2.95
CA HIS A 261 -5.69 25.52 -1.70
C HIS A 261 -7.06 26.06 -1.30
N ASP A 262 -8.13 25.66 -1.98
CA ASP A 262 -9.49 26.10 -1.67
C ASP A 262 -9.82 25.99 -0.17
N LEU A 263 -10.69 26.89 0.32
CA LEU A 263 -11.19 26.88 1.70
C LEU A 263 -11.90 25.56 2.03
N SER A 264 -12.72 25.05 1.10
CA SER A 264 -13.47 23.81 1.27
C SER A 264 -12.61 22.57 1.07
N ALA A 265 -12.59 21.66 2.06
CA ALA A 265 -11.93 20.37 1.92
C ALA A 265 -12.52 19.50 0.80
N TYR A 266 -13.80 19.68 0.47
CA TYR A 266 -14.47 18.95 -0.62
C TYR A 266 -13.96 19.40 -1.99
N VAL A 267 -13.70 20.69 -2.18
CA VAL A 267 -13.10 21.23 -3.40
C VAL A 267 -11.68 20.72 -3.54
N ARG A 268 -10.83 20.87 -2.50
CA ARG A 268 -9.45 20.37 -2.52
C ARG A 268 -9.39 18.88 -2.87
N HIS A 269 -10.29 18.08 -2.26
CA HIS A 269 -10.40 16.66 -2.56
C HIS A 269 -10.72 16.39 -4.02
N LYS A 270 -11.72 17.06 -4.57
CA LYS A 270 -12.15 16.89 -5.97
C LYS A 270 -11.10 17.35 -6.96
N VAL A 271 -10.44 18.45 -6.69
CA VAL A 271 -9.33 18.97 -7.52
C VAL A 271 -8.18 17.96 -7.60
N LEU A 272 -7.79 17.35 -6.47
CA LEU A 272 -6.79 16.29 -6.47
C LEU A 272 -7.23 15.06 -7.29
N GLN A 273 -8.54 14.73 -7.29
CA GLN A 273 -9.08 13.68 -8.16
C GLN A 273 -9.05 14.08 -9.65
N PHE A 274 -9.31 15.36 -9.98
CA PHE A 274 -9.18 15.86 -11.34
C PHE A 274 -7.74 15.78 -11.83
N TRP A 275 -6.77 16.21 -11.03
CA TRP A 275 -5.35 16.05 -11.35
C TRP A 275 -4.95 14.58 -11.54
N SER A 276 -5.47 13.67 -10.71
CA SER A 276 -5.23 12.23 -10.87
C SER A 276 -5.77 11.69 -12.18
N ARG A 277 -6.93 12.17 -12.63
CA ARG A 277 -7.52 11.80 -13.91
C ARG A 277 -6.71 12.38 -15.08
N LEU A 278 -6.41 13.69 -15.06
CA LEU A 278 -5.64 14.36 -16.10
C LEU A 278 -4.25 13.73 -16.29
N GLN A 279 -3.60 13.32 -15.19
CA GLN A 279 -2.31 12.62 -15.24
C GLN A 279 -2.42 11.23 -15.88
N ARG A 280 -3.45 10.44 -15.53
CA ARG A 280 -3.68 9.13 -16.19
C ARG A 280 -3.97 9.25 -17.68
N GLU A 281 -4.65 10.31 -18.08
CA GLU A 281 -4.99 10.58 -19.47
C GLU A 281 -3.86 11.28 -20.25
N ASN A 282 -2.70 11.53 -19.60
CA ASN A 282 -1.54 12.26 -20.15
C ASN A 282 -1.91 13.66 -20.69
N CYS A 283 -2.76 14.36 -19.96
CA CYS A 283 -3.18 15.73 -20.31
C CYS A 283 -2.34 16.81 -19.61
N VAL A 284 -1.49 16.42 -18.66
CA VAL A 284 -0.65 17.36 -17.90
C VAL A 284 0.71 17.53 -18.59
N PRO A 285 1.07 18.74 -19.06
CA PRO A 285 2.40 18.99 -19.63
C PRO A 285 3.51 18.66 -18.62
N VAL A 286 4.61 18.07 -19.09
CA VAL A 286 5.74 17.66 -18.24
C VAL A 286 6.26 18.83 -17.40
N SER A 287 6.33 20.03 -17.98
CA SER A 287 6.75 21.26 -17.30
C SER A 287 5.89 21.64 -16.09
N ARG A 288 4.60 21.24 -16.09
CA ARG A 288 3.66 21.52 -15.00
C ARG A 288 3.64 20.41 -13.93
N GLN A 289 4.06 19.19 -14.27
CA GLN A 289 4.00 18.04 -13.37
C GLN A 289 4.75 18.30 -12.06
N ARG A 290 5.91 18.94 -12.13
CA ARG A 290 6.73 19.29 -10.98
C ARG A 290 5.97 20.14 -9.96
N VAL A 291 5.35 21.22 -10.41
CA VAL A 291 4.66 22.19 -9.54
C VAL A 291 3.43 21.55 -8.89
N VAL A 292 2.70 20.73 -9.64
CA VAL A 292 1.53 19.99 -9.14
C VAL A 292 1.95 18.95 -8.10
N LEU A 293 3.05 18.23 -8.35
CA LEU A 293 3.58 17.23 -7.42
C LEU A 293 4.00 17.86 -6.09
N GLU A 294 4.71 18.99 -6.13
CA GLU A 294 5.11 19.74 -4.92
C GLU A 294 3.90 20.17 -4.10
N ARG A 295 2.87 20.69 -4.75
CA ARG A 295 1.63 21.10 -4.09
C ARG A 295 0.89 19.91 -3.50
N ALA A 296 0.86 18.78 -4.20
CA ALA A 296 0.25 17.54 -3.72
C ALA A 296 0.95 17.00 -2.47
N ILE A 297 2.28 17.04 -2.40
CA ILE A 297 3.07 16.70 -1.21
C ILE A 297 2.67 17.59 -0.02
N GLY A 298 2.48 18.90 -0.26
CA GLY A 298 1.97 19.82 0.75
C GLY A 298 0.59 19.41 1.33
N ARG A 299 -0.27 18.79 0.52
CA ARG A 299 -1.61 18.32 0.95
C ARG A 299 -1.59 17.06 1.81
N LEU A 300 -0.48 16.35 1.91
CA LEU A 300 -0.33 15.23 2.86
C LEU A 300 -0.51 15.66 4.32
N ARG A 301 -0.32 16.94 4.63
CA ARG A 301 -0.50 17.53 5.97
C ARG A 301 -1.87 18.17 6.15
N ASP A 302 -2.81 17.97 5.21
CA ASP A 302 -4.15 18.57 5.32
C ASP A 302 -4.91 18.04 6.55
N LYS A 303 -5.73 18.89 7.17
CA LYS A 303 -6.57 18.51 8.33
C LYS A 303 -7.60 17.45 7.96
N ALA A 304 -8.15 17.51 6.74
CA ALA A 304 -9.19 16.60 6.26
C ALA A 304 -8.58 15.29 5.73
N ALA A 305 -8.96 14.15 6.28
CA ALA A 305 -8.50 12.83 5.84
C ALA A 305 -8.79 12.56 4.37
N LEU A 306 -9.96 12.99 3.87
CA LEU A 306 -10.32 12.81 2.47
C LEU A 306 -9.34 13.52 1.51
N VAL A 307 -8.78 14.66 1.91
CA VAL A 307 -7.78 15.40 1.12
C VAL A 307 -6.44 14.68 1.16
N ARG A 308 -5.99 14.24 2.34
CA ARG A 308 -4.75 13.45 2.47
C ARG A 308 -4.81 12.17 1.63
N LYS A 309 -5.94 11.44 1.72
CA LYS A 309 -6.21 10.26 0.90
C LYS A 309 -6.06 10.56 -0.60
N ALA A 310 -6.71 11.59 -1.10
CA ALA A 310 -6.62 11.97 -2.51
C ALA A 310 -5.22 12.44 -2.90
N ALA A 311 -4.48 13.08 -2.00
CA ALA A 311 -3.09 13.46 -2.24
C ALA A 311 -2.19 12.24 -2.41
N ILE A 312 -2.33 11.21 -1.56
CA ILE A 312 -1.59 9.94 -1.69
C ILE A 312 -1.94 9.26 -3.01
N GLN A 313 -3.23 9.23 -3.39
CA GLN A 313 -3.68 8.67 -4.67
C GLN A 313 -3.07 9.41 -5.86
N LEU A 314 -3.00 10.73 -5.81
CA LEU A 314 -2.37 11.53 -6.86
C LEU A 314 -0.87 11.23 -6.96
N LEU A 315 -0.15 11.13 -5.84
CA LEU A 315 1.27 10.75 -5.81
C LEU A 315 1.49 9.35 -6.40
N LYS A 316 0.61 8.41 -6.08
CA LYS A 316 0.63 7.07 -6.68
C LYS A 316 0.46 7.13 -8.20
N VAL A 317 -0.49 7.92 -8.69
CA VAL A 317 -0.71 8.11 -10.13
C VAL A 317 0.49 8.73 -10.81
N PHE A 318 1.17 9.69 -10.17
CA PHE A 318 2.42 10.23 -10.71
C PHE A 318 3.52 9.19 -10.84
N LEU A 319 3.60 8.23 -9.92
CA LEU A 319 4.53 7.10 -10.03
C LEU A 319 4.14 6.15 -11.17
N GLU A 320 2.86 5.77 -11.24
CA GLU A 320 2.34 4.85 -12.26
C GLU A 320 2.47 5.39 -13.69
N CYS A 321 2.27 6.71 -13.85
CA CYS A 321 2.29 7.41 -15.14
C CYS A 321 3.55 8.26 -15.34
N ASN A 322 4.65 7.96 -14.63
CA ASN A 322 5.87 8.74 -14.80
C ASN A 322 6.49 8.52 -16.20
N PRO A 323 6.99 9.59 -16.85
CA PRO A 323 7.57 9.48 -18.19
C PRO A 323 9.05 9.07 -18.19
N PHE A 324 9.69 8.93 -17.01
CA PHE A 324 11.13 8.83 -16.90
C PHE A 324 11.65 7.39 -16.99
N SER A 325 11.38 6.56 -15.98
CA SER A 325 11.95 5.21 -15.89
C SER A 325 11.08 4.28 -15.04
N ALA A 326 11.12 2.98 -15.36
CA ALA A 326 10.57 1.94 -14.53
C ALA A 326 11.35 1.72 -13.22
N GLN A 327 12.59 2.24 -13.13
CA GLN A 327 13.41 2.17 -11.92
C GLN A 327 13.90 3.56 -11.55
N LEU A 328 13.42 4.08 -10.42
CA LEU A 328 13.71 5.41 -9.91
C LEU A 328 14.73 5.36 -8.75
N LYS A 329 15.84 4.64 -8.95
CA LYS A 329 16.93 4.60 -7.98
C LYS A 329 17.72 5.89 -8.06
N LEU A 330 17.62 6.72 -7.02
CA LEU A 330 18.20 8.05 -6.98
C LEU A 330 19.72 8.02 -7.21
N ASP A 331 20.45 7.13 -6.52
CA ASP A 331 21.91 7.03 -6.61
C ASP A 331 22.37 6.74 -8.05
N LEU A 332 21.68 5.81 -8.75
CA LEU A 332 22.01 5.47 -10.13
C LEU A 332 21.68 6.61 -11.10
N LEU A 333 20.57 7.32 -10.87
CA LEU A 333 20.20 8.47 -11.69
C LEU A 333 21.19 9.64 -11.49
N GLU A 334 21.64 9.88 -10.27
CA GLU A 334 22.65 10.89 -9.95
C GLU A 334 24.00 10.55 -10.57
N GLU A 335 24.44 9.29 -10.49
CA GLU A 335 25.67 8.82 -11.13
C GLU A 335 25.61 8.97 -12.67
N GLN A 336 24.47 8.60 -13.27
CA GLN A 336 24.26 8.79 -14.71
C GLN A 336 24.26 10.28 -15.09
N LEU A 337 23.61 11.14 -14.30
CA LEU A 337 23.57 12.57 -14.51
C LEU A 337 25.00 13.16 -14.45
N GLU A 338 25.80 12.79 -13.45
CA GLU A 338 27.17 13.26 -13.34
C GLU A 338 28.04 12.81 -14.53
N THR A 339 27.85 11.57 -15.01
CA THR A 339 28.63 11.07 -16.15
C THR A 339 28.27 11.81 -17.43
N GLU A 340 26.97 12.00 -17.71
CA GLU A 340 26.49 12.71 -18.88
C GLU A 340 26.82 14.21 -18.83
N GLN A 341 26.78 14.83 -17.65
CA GLN A 341 27.19 16.22 -17.44
C GLN A 341 28.67 16.43 -17.76
N LYS A 342 29.55 15.51 -17.33
CA LYS A 342 30.98 15.56 -17.66
C LYS A 342 31.20 15.45 -19.16
N ILE A 343 30.47 14.59 -19.85
CA ILE A 343 30.54 14.45 -21.31
C ILE A 343 30.07 15.73 -21.98
N LEU A 344 29.00 16.35 -21.51
CA LEU A 344 28.48 17.63 -22.02
C LEU A 344 29.51 18.74 -21.83
N ASP A 345 30.09 18.86 -20.66
CA ASP A 345 31.12 19.85 -20.35
C ASP A 345 32.38 19.68 -21.25
N GLU A 346 32.75 18.43 -21.55
CA GLU A 346 33.85 18.12 -22.49
C GLU A 346 33.50 18.51 -23.93
N LEU A 347 32.26 18.25 -24.38
CA LEU A 347 31.80 18.66 -25.70
C LEU A 347 31.72 20.16 -25.84
N GLN A 348 31.23 20.88 -24.83
CA GLN A 348 31.20 22.35 -24.80
C GLN A 348 32.60 22.94 -24.84
N LYS A 349 33.59 22.35 -24.12
CA LYS A 349 35.00 22.75 -24.18
C LYS A 349 35.63 22.49 -25.55
N LYS A 350 35.25 21.42 -26.24
CA LYS A 350 35.73 21.12 -27.59
C LYS A 350 35.16 22.09 -28.64
N LEU A 351 33.93 22.54 -28.45
CA LEU A 351 33.27 23.52 -29.32
C LEU A 351 33.77 24.96 -29.08
N ASN A 352 34.22 25.27 -27.86
CA ASN A 352 34.73 26.59 -27.47
C ASN A 352 36.16 26.51 -26.93
N PRO A 353 37.15 26.17 -27.78
CA PRO A 353 38.54 26.11 -27.35
C PRO A 353 39.21 27.49 -27.42
N GLY A 354 39.18 28.26 -26.31
CA GLY A 354 40.17 29.35 -26.15
C GLY A 354 39.67 30.79 -26.35
N PRO A 355 40.54 31.81 -26.30
CA PRO A 355 40.28 33.17 -25.83
C PRO A 355 39.58 34.14 -26.82
N ASP A 356 39.04 33.70 -27.93
CA ASP A 356 38.23 34.54 -28.87
C ASP A 356 36.78 34.74 -28.44
N SER A 357 36.57 34.87 -27.17
CA SER A 357 35.28 35.01 -26.47
C SER A 357 34.44 36.21 -26.99
N GLU A 358 35.04 37.26 -27.55
CA GLU A 358 34.27 38.40 -28.07
C GLU A 358 33.62 38.14 -29.42
N LEU A 359 34.24 37.42 -30.33
CA LEU A 359 33.68 37.09 -31.64
C LEU A 359 32.61 36.04 -31.50
N ILE A 360 32.80 35.06 -30.59
CA ILE A 360 31.80 34.03 -30.28
C ILE A 360 30.56 34.67 -29.66
N LYS A 361 30.70 35.55 -28.69
CA LYS A 361 29.54 36.29 -28.11
C LYS A 361 28.84 37.19 -29.12
N LYS A 362 29.59 37.77 -30.06
CA LYS A 362 28.98 38.54 -31.15
C LYS A 362 28.20 37.63 -32.10
N TRP A 363 28.70 36.43 -32.39
CA TRP A 363 27.99 35.44 -33.19
C TRP A 363 26.70 34.95 -32.51
N GLU A 364 26.74 34.55 -31.26
CA GLU A 364 25.58 34.10 -30.49
C GLU A 364 24.41 35.12 -30.49
N ASN A 365 24.76 36.43 -30.50
CA ASN A 365 23.77 37.51 -30.56
C ASN A 365 23.10 37.66 -31.93
N ILE A 366 23.77 37.23 -33.02
CA ILE A 366 23.24 37.38 -34.40
C ILE A 366 22.72 36.07 -34.99
N GLU A 367 23.05 34.96 -34.38
CA GLU A 367 22.72 33.59 -34.87
C GLU A 367 21.21 33.40 -35.10
N LYS A 368 20.41 33.83 -34.14
CA LYS A 368 18.95 33.73 -34.24
C LYS A 368 18.39 34.51 -35.44
N ASP A 369 18.97 35.70 -35.71
CA ASP A 369 18.58 36.53 -36.83
C ASP A 369 19.05 35.95 -38.17
N VAL A 370 20.22 35.30 -38.16
CA VAL A 370 20.75 34.59 -39.34
C VAL A 370 19.86 33.40 -39.67
N ILE A 371 19.53 32.57 -38.70
CA ILE A 371 18.63 31.39 -38.88
C ILE A 371 17.28 31.83 -39.43
N LYS A 372 16.67 32.87 -38.86
CA LYS A 372 15.39 33.41 -39.28
C LYS A 372 15.45 33.92 -40.74
N THR A 373 16.43 34.69 -41.07
CA THR A 373 16.62 35.26 -42.41
C THR A 373 16.83 34.19 -43.49
N ILE A 374 17.59 33.14 -43.14
CA ILE A 374 17.86 32.02 -44.06
C ILE A 374 16.61 31.17 -44.26
N LYS A 375 15.89 30.83 -43.16
CA LYS A 375 14.61 30.08 -43.24
C LYS A 375 13.56 30.77 -44.11
N GLU A 376 13.44 32.09 -44.03
CA GLU A 376 12.47 32.86 -44.78
C GLU A 376 12.82 33.00 -46.29
N LYS A 377 14.11 32.93 -46.62
CA LYS A 377 14.60 33.29 -47.98
C LYS A 377 15.26 32.16 -48.77
N ILE A 378 15.44 30.98 -48.17
CA ILE A 378 16.12 29.84 -48.82
C ILE A 378 15.44 29.36 -50.12
N ASP A 379 14.15 29.48 -50.17
CA ASP A 379 13.32 29.02 -51.32
C ASP A 379 13.10 30.15 -52.38
N ILE A 380 13.61 31.37 -52.18
CA ILE A 380 13.43 32.47 -53.09
C ILE A 380 14.51 32.40 -54.19
N LEU A 381 14.07 32.00 -55.38
CA LEU A 381 14.89 32.05 -56.58
C LEU A 381 14.94 33.48 -57.09
N THR A 382 15.94 34.30 -56.72
CA THR A 382 16.13 35.63 -57.24
C THR A 382 17.29 35.63 -58.23
N GLN A 383 17.13 36.42 -59.32
CA GLN A 383 18.12 36.61 -60.40
C GLN A 383 19.20 37.68 -60.03
N ASP A 384 19.18 38.26 -58.88
CA ASP A 384 20.16 39.27 -58.43
C ASP A 384 21.46 38.57 -57.96
N GLU A 385 22.28 38.13 -58.87
CA GLU A 385 23.63 37.67 -58.59
C GLU A 385 24.56 38.88 -58.38
N PRO A 386 25.34 38.95 -57.31
CA PRO A 386 26.36 39.94 -57.11
C PRO A 386 27.45 39.75 -58.18
N ASP A 387 27.83 40.82 -58.91
CA ASP A 387 28.82 40.84 -59.97
C ASP A 387 30.28 40.71 -59.40
N LEU A 388 30.65 39.46 -59.04
CA LEU A 388 31.91 39.07 -58.39
C LEU A 388 32.75 38.10 -59.29
N SER A 389 32.53 38.12 -60.59
CA SER A 389 33.02 37.12 -61.55
C SER A 389 34.56 36.98 -61.68
N GLN A 390 35.39 37.74 -60.98
CA GLN A 390 36.87 37.65 -60.98
C GLN A 390 37.52 37.75 -59.60
N ALA A 391 36.76 37.52 -58.48
CA ALA A 391 37.32 37.63 -57.14
C ALA A 391 38.03 36.31 -56.71
N SER A 392 39.20 36.42 -56.10
CA SER A 392 39.86 35.27 -55.48
C SER A 392 39.04 34.72 -54.27
N LEU A 393 39.20 33.44 -53.95
CA LEU A 393 38.47 32.74 -52.86
C LEU A 393 38.56 33.49 -51.53
N ASP A 394 39.75 34.06 -51.22
CA ASP A 394 39.97 34.86 -50.03
C ASP A 394 39.21 36.18 -50.02
N ASN A 395 39.06 36.82 -51.16
CA ASN A 395 38.26 38.05 -51.31
C ASN A 395 36.75 37.77 -51.16
N LEU A 396 36.33 36.58 -51.59
CA LEU A 396 34.93 36.16 -51.41
C LEU A 396 34.61 35.85 -49.90
N TYR A 397 35.51 35.22 -49.16
CA TYR A 397 35.38 35.04 -47.72
C TYR A 397 35.41 36.40 -46.98
N GLU A 398 36.20 37.36 -47.38
CA GLU A 398 36.15 38.70 -46.79
C GLU A 398 34.83 39.41 -47.11
N ALA A 399 34.29 39.26 -48.28
CA ALA A 399 33.00 39.79 -48.63
C ALA A 399 31.87 39.19 -47.79
N ILE A 400 31.86 37.85 -47.55
CA ILE A 400 30.91 37.15 -46.69
C ILE A 400 31.03 37.71 -45.26
N ARG A 401 32.23 37.88 -44.71
CA ARG A 401 32.44 38.43 -43.36
C ARG A 401 31.93 39.86 -43.24
N LYS A 402 32.19 40.70 -44.29
CA LYS A 402 31.69 42.08 -44.32
C LYS A 402 30.19 42.13 -44.25
N HIS A 403 29.47 41.33 -45.08
CA HIS A 403 28.00 41.32 -45.11
C HIS A 403 27.38 40.72 -43.83
N VAL A 404 27.99 39.71 -43.19
CA VAL A 404 27.57 39.22 -41.88
C VAL A 404 27.72 40.31 -40.80
N ARG A 405 28.79 41.13 -40.86
CA ARG A 405 28.99 42.23 -39.89
C ARG A 405 27.99 43.40 -40.16
N GLU A 406 27.63 43.65 -41.41
CA GLU A 406 26.64 44.64 -41.84
C GLU A 406 25.19 44.18 -41.62
N LYS A 407 24.96 42.98 -41.08
CA LYS A 407 23.66 42.32 -40.84
C LYS A 407 22.87 42.03 -42.11
N ASP A 408 23.53 41.94 -43.27
CA ASP A 408 22.91 41.56 -44.54
C ASP A 408 23.16 40.07 -44.83
N TYR A 409 22.50 39.25 -44.05
CA TYR A 409 22.70 37.79 -44.07
C TYR A 409 22.27 37.13 -45.37
N TYR A 410 21.34 37.76 -46.09
CA TYR A 410 20.87 37.29 -47.36
C TYR A 410 21.93 37.42 -48.45
N LYS A 411 22.63 38.58 -48.49
CA LYS A 411 23.74 38.75 -49.43
C LYS A 411 24.92 37.85 -49.11
N ALA A 412 25.22 37.63 -47.83
CA ALA A 412 26.21 36.65 -47.43
C ALA A 412 25.87 35.23 -47.95
N TYR A 413 24.57 34.84 -47.90
CA TYR A 413 24.10 33.58 -48.46
C TYR A 413 24.24 33.54 -49.98
N LEU A 414 23.93 34.60 -50.74
CA LEU A 414 24.08 34.63 -52.20
C LEU A 414 25.54 34.55 -52.61
N ILE A 415 26.45 35.18 -51.90
CA ILE A 415 27.90 35.10 -52.14
C ILE A 415 28.42 33.69 -51.92
N VAL A 416 27.96 32.99 -50.88
CA VAL A 416 28.34 31.56 -50.66
C VAL A 416 27.84 30.69 -51.81
N LYS A 417 26.62 30.88 -52.30
CA LYS A 417 26.08 30.18 -53.45
C LYS A 417 26.87 30.48 -54.72
N HIS A 418 27.30 31.73 -54.92
CA HIS A 418 28.14 32.15 -56.02
C HIS A 418 29.52 31.52 -55.91
N THR A 419 30.14 31.54 -54.74
CA THR A 419 31.44 30.93 -54.45
C THR A 419 31.49 29.46 -54.79
N GLU A 420 30.43 28.69 -54.49
CA GLU A 420 30.35 27.27 -54.80
C GLU A 420 30.22 27.02 -56.32
N ARG A 421 29.49 27.84 -57.05
CA ARG A 421 29.38 27.74 -58.54
C ARG A 421 30.71 28.07 -59.19
N GLN A 422 31.48 29.05 -58.69
CA GLN A 422 32.77 29.47 -59.23
C GLN A 422 33.89 28.51 -58.81
N TYR A 423 33.82 27.89 -57.64
CA TYR A 423 34.85 27.01 -57.08
C TYR A 423 34.21 25.68 -56.61
N PRO A 424 33.79 24.79 -57.55
CA PRO A 424 33.10 23.54 -57.14
C PRO A 424 33.99 22.57 -56.33
N ASP A 425 35.32 22.72 -56.43
CA ASP A 425 36.26 21.93 -55.62
C ASP A 425 36.28 22.33 -54.15
N ALA A 426 35.73 23.49 -53.78
CA ALA A 426 35.59 23.95 -52.41
C ALA A 426 34.45 23.25 -51.60
N LYS A 427 33.53 22.57 -52.31
CA LYS A 427 32.38 21.82 -51.73
C LYS A 427 31.71 22.49 -50.56
N LEU A 428 31.32 23.79 -50.75
CA LEU A 428 30.76 24.63 -49.70
C LEU A 428 29.26 24.37 -49.41
N LEU A 429 28.53 23.81 -50.37
CA LEU A 429 27.12 23.44 -50.17
C LEU A 429 26.87 21.96 -50.43
N ARG A 430 26.03 21.35 -49.66
CA ARG A 430 25.54 19.98 -49.86
C ARG A 430 24.06 20.02 -50.22
N CYS A 431 23.76 19.59 -51.44
CA CYS A 431 22.37 19.49 -51.93
C CYS A 431 21.66 18.22 -51.53
N ASP A 432 22.36 17.27 -50.91
CA ASP A 432 21.89 15.90 -50.62
C ASP A 432 21.22 15.75 -49.26
N MET A 433 21.14 16.80 -48.46
CA MET A 433 20.59 16.82 -47.12
C MET A 433 19.13 17.29 -47.08
N GLU A 434 18.40 16.93 -46.01
CA GLU A 434 17.09 17.50 -45.75
C GLU A 434 17.18 19.03 -45.54
N LYS A 435 16.10 19.78 -45.84
CA LYS A 435 16.10 21.26 -45.81
C LYS A 435 16.53 21.84 -44.44
N SER A 436 16.13 21.16 -43.33
CA SER A 436 16.52 21.56 -41.98
C SER A 436 18.03 21.45 -41.78
N ASP A 437 18.60 20.30 -42.17
CA ASP A 437 20.03 20.00 -42.07
C ASP A 437 20.90 20.90 -42.96
N GLN A 438 20.38 21.33 -44.12
CA GLN A 438 21.01 22.32 -44.97
C GLN A 438 21.11 23.67 -44.29
N ILE A 439 20.11 24.12 -43.57
CA ILE A 439 20.11 25.42 -42.87
C ILE A 439 21.13 25.36 -41.74
N ASP A 440 21.15 24.32 -40.95
CA ASP A 440 22.08 24.16 -39.82
C ASP A 440 23.55 24.05 -40.29
N TYR A 441 23.78 23.31 -41.37
CA TYR A 441 25.09 23.24 -42.01
C TYR A 441 25.54 24.61 -42.50
N PHE A 442 24.62 25.38 -43.09
CA PHE A 442 24.92 26.71 -43.60
C PHE A 442 25.21 27.73 -42.50
N VAL A 443 24.47 27.66 -41.38
CA VAL A 443 24.75 28.50 -40.21
C VAL A 443 26.11 28.17 -39.61
N ALA A 444 26.49 26.91 -39.53
CA ALA A 444 27.81 26.47 -39.08
C ALA A 444 28.94 26.96 -40.02
N LEU A 445 28.70 26.95 -41.33
CA LEU A 445 29.64 27.46 -42.33
C LEU A 445 29.86 28.97 -42.16
N LEU A 446 28.81 29.78 -42.05
CA LEU A 446 28.89 31.23 -41.82
C LEU A 446 29.57 31.55 -40.50
N ARG A 447 29.30 30.76 -39.44
CA ARG A 447 29.99 30.87 -38.15
C ARG A 447 31.48 30.68 -38.30
N ASN A 448 31.89 29.62 -38.97
CA ASN A 448 33.33 29.33 -39.16
C ASN A 448 34.02 30.39 -40.00
N ILE A 449 33.40 30.89 -41.08
CA ILE A 449 33.93 32.01 -41.85
C ILE A 449 34.02 33.31 -41.03
N PHE A 450 33.10 33.51 -40.08
CA PHE A 450 33.10 34.71 -39.23
C PHE A 450 34.11 34.66 -38.12
N ILE A 451 34.32 33.50 -37.47
CA ILE A 451 35.17 33.33 -36.27
C ILE A 451 36.64 33.16 -36.67
N ILE A 452 36.96 32.47 -37.78
CA ILE A 452 38.37 32.17 -38.15
C ILE A 452 38.92 33.18 -39.15
N PRO A 453 39.85 34.07 -38.77
CA PRO A 453 40.27 35.16 -39.60
C PRO A 453 41.37 34.86 -40.60
N ASP A 454 42.12 33.75 -40.52
CA ASP A 454 43.28 33.49 -41.38
C ASP A 454 43.31 32.11 -42.01
N ARG A 455 43.64 32.12 -43.34
CA ARG A 455 43.37 30.97 -44.11
C ARG A 455 44.17 30.44 -45.22
N ARG A 456 44.83 29.41 -45.16
CA ARG A 456 45.59 28.74 -46.21
C ARG A 456 45.13 27.31 -46.61
N GLN A 457 43.92 26.90 -46.24
CA GLN A 457 43.43 25.52 -46.50
C GLN A 457 41.92 25.46 -46.71
N SER A 458 41.45 25.66 -47.95
CA SER A 458 40.02 25.58 -48.31
C SER A 458 39.42 24.13 -48.19
N VAL A 459 40.24 23.10 -48.38
CA VAL A 459 39.79 21.67 -48.29
C VAL A 459 39.51 21.23 -46.85
N SER A 460 40.07 21.91 -45.87
CA SER A 460 39.88 21.62 -44.44
C SER A 460 38.62 22.23 -43.84
N LEU A 461 38.04 23.26 -44.45
CA LEU A 461 36.85 23.97 -43.93
C LEU A 461 35.58 23.13 -43.99
N THR A 462 35.40 22.41 -45.10
CA THR A 462 34.19 21.56 -45.28
C THR A 462 34.20 20.40 -44.30
N GLN A 463 35.37 19.74 -44.11
CA GLN A 463 35.50 18.67 -43.09
C GLN A 463 35.34 19.19 -41.66
N GLN A 464 35.82 20.43 -41.39
CA GLN A 464 35.63 21.08 -40.10
C GLN A 464 34.15 21.40 -39.83
N CYS A 465 33.44 21.96 -40.86
CA CYS A 465 32.03 22.26 -40.74
C CYS A 465 31.17 20.99 -40.52
N GLU A 466 31.51 19.88 -41.21
CA GLU A 466 30.84 18.59 -41.01
C GLU A 466 31.07 18.02 -39.63
N ASN A 467 32.29 18.09 -39.12
CA ASN A 467 32.66 17.66 -37.79
C ASN A 467 31.98 18.53 -36.70
N GLU A 468 31.91 19.85 -36.91
CA GLU A 468 31.25 20.76 -36.00
C GLU A 468 29.72 20.57 -35.99
N LEU A 469 29.11 20.41 -37.15
CA LEU A 469 27.66 20.09 -37.24
C LEU A 469 27.36 18.77 -36.51
N ALA A 470 28.19 17.73 -36.68
CA ALA A 470 28.06 16.48 -35.98
C ALA A 470 28.26 16.67 -34.45
N LEU A 471 29.15 17.54 -34.03
CA LEU A 471 29.36 17.89 -32.63
C LEU A 471 28.19 18.69 -32.06
N TYR A 472 27.62 19.64 -32.82
CA TYR A 472 26.40 20.36 -32.39
C TYR A 472 25.21 19.45 -32.24
N LYS A 473 24.93 18.56 -33.20
CA LYS A 473 23.84 17.56 -33.05
C LYS A 473 24.05 16.68 -31.81
N ARG A 474 25.31 16.27 -31.60
CA ARG A 474 25.64 15.47 -30.43
C ARG A 474 25.57 16.25 -29.09
N LEU A 475 25.85 17.55 -29.14
CA LEU A 475 25.70 18.46 -27.99
C LEU A 475 24.22 18.63 -27.65
N GLU A 476 23.36 18.91 -28.63
CA GLU A 476 21.91 19.02 -28.46
C GLU A 476 21.28 17.71 -27.93
N GLU A 477 21.69 16.55 -28.48
CA GLU A 477 21.29 15.24 -27.95
C GLU A 477 21.67 15.07 -26.47
N LYS A 478 22.92 15.48 -26.12
CA LYS A 478 23.41 15.38 -24.74
C LYS A 478 22.76 16.41 -23.81
N GLU A 479 22.49 17.61 -24.26
CA GLU A 479 21.72 18.62 -23.51
C GLU A 479 20.32 18.11 -23.21
N ASN A 480 19.64 17.50 -24.17
CA ASN A 480 18.33 16.88 -23.97
C ASN A 480 18.39 15.71 -22.99
N ILE A 481 19.43 14.87 -23.07
CA ILE A 481 19.62 13.75 -22.12
C ILE A 481 19.89 14.28 -20.70
N VAL A 482 20.75 15.28 -20.55
CA VAL A 482 21.05 15.88 -19.24
C VAL A 482 19.80 16.55 -18.65
N ALA A 483 19.05 17.30 -19.46
CA ALA A 483 17.80 17.91 -19.02
C ALA A 483 16.78 16.85 -18.57
N PHE A 484 16.62 15.78 -19.33
CA PHE A 484 15.76 14.65 -18.97
C PHE A 484 16.20 13.96 -17.67
N LEU A 485 17.51 13.73 -17.50
CA LEU A 485 18.04 13.13 -16.26
C LEU A 485 17.89 14.07 -15.07
N GLN A 486 18.06 15.39 -15.24
CA GLN A 486 17.83 16.38 -14.20
C GLN A 486 16.38 16.35 -13.70
N GLU A 487 15.41 16.32 -14.61
CA GLU A 487 14.01 16.22 -14.26
C GLU A 487 13.68 14.85 -13.60
N SER A 488 14.30 13.77 -14.06
CA SER A 488 14.14 12.43 -13.45
C SER A 488 14.68 12.39 -12.01
N VAL A 489 15.88 12.93 -11.77
CA VAL A 489 16.49 13.06 -10.43
C VAL A 489 15.60 13.93 -9.54
N HIS A 490 15.13 15.05 -10.06
CA HIS A 490 14.27 15.96 -9.31
C HIS A 490 12.96 15.27 -8.91
N PHE A 491 12.30 14.59 -9.85
CA PHE A 491 11.08 13.80 -9.59
C PHE A 491 11.33 12.74 -8.50
N SER A 492 12.40 11.97 -8.60
CA SER A 492 12.75 10.93 -7.62
C SER A 492 13.01 11.53 -6.23
N ARG A 493 13.67 12.69 -6.15
CA ARG A 493 13.86 13.41 -4.86
C ARG A 493 12.55 13.86 -4.26
N MET A 494 11.66 14.47 -5.05
CA MET A 494 10.36 14.92 -4.56
C MET A 494 9.52 13.76 -4.02
N VAL A 495 9.50 12.62 -4.71
CA VAL A 495 8.83 11.42 -4.22
C VAL A 495 9.47 10.94 -2.91
N SER A 496 10.81 10.98 -2.82
CA SER A 496 11.53 10.60 -1.60
C SER A 496 11.22 11.53 -0.41
N GLU A 497 10.99 12.83 -0.66
CA GLU A 497 10.55 13.80 0.35
C GLU A 497 9.11 13.54 0.84
N ALA A 498 8.25 12.97 0.00
CA ALA A 498 6.90 12.58 0.39
C ALA A 498 6.88 11.35 1.32
N VAL A 499 7.85 10.44 1.18
CA VAL A 499 7.91 9.17 1.91
C VAL A 499 7.80 9.33 3.43
N PRO A 500 8.55 10.19 4.13
CA PRO A 500 8.43 10.34 5.58
C PRO A 500 7.05 10.85 6.01
N LEU A 501 6.38 11.67 5.21
CA LEU A 501 5.04 12.16 5.47
C LEU A 501 4.00 11.05 5.34
N ILE A 502 4.10 10.23 4.29
CA ILE A 502 3.22 9.10 4.07
C ILE A 502 3.48 8.01 5.13
N ASN A 503 4.75 7.80 5.52
CA ASN A 503 5.09 6.87 6.59
C ASN A 503 4.43 7.26 7.93
N ALA A 504 4.33 8.54 8.24
CA ALA A 504 3.61 9.01 9.42
C ALA A 504 2.09 8.69 9.33
N LEU A 505 1.52 8.66 8.13
CA LEU A 505 0.11 8.32 7.90
C LEU A 505 -0.20 6.83 8.07
N LEU A 506 0.79 5.93 8.02
CA LEU A 506 0.61 4.51 8.38
C LEU A 506 0.11 4.35 9.83
N MET A 507 0.48 5.28 10.73
CA MET A 507 0.04 5.27 12.13
C MET A 507 -1.21 6.12 12.37
N SER A 508 -1.88 6.57 11.31
CA SER A 508 -3.12 7.36 11.40
C SER A 508 -4.26 6.54 12.02
N LYS A 509 -5.12 7.25 12.76
CA LYS A 509 -6.38 6.67 13.26
C LYS A 509 -7.40 6.44 12.16
N GLN A 510 -7.26 7.10 11.02
CA GLN A 510 -8.16 7.01 9.88
C GLN A 510 -7.78 5.82 9.00
N ALA A 511 -8.66 4.83 8.86
CA ALA A 511 -8.39 3.63 8.06
C ALA A 511 -8.11 3.97 6.59
N GLY A 512 -8.75 5.00 6.04
CA GLY A 512 -8.53 5.44 4.66
C GLY A 512 -7.12 5.97 4.39
N ASP A 513 -6.52 6.73 5.34
CA ASP A 513 -5.13 7.19 5.23
C ASP A 513 -4.17 6.00 5.20
N VAL A 514 -4.40 5.02 6.09
CA VAL A 514 -3.55 3.83 6.23
C VAL A 514 -3.60 2.96 4.97
N SER A 515 -4.80 2.70 4.44
CA SER A 515 -4.98 1.88 3.23
C SER A 515 -4.25 2.50 2.03
N GLU A 516 -4.44 3.80 1.79
CA GLU A 516 -3.78 4.47 0.66
C GLU A 516 -2.26 4.58 0.85
N ALA A 517 -1.79 4.72 2.10
CA ALA A 517 -0.35 4.70 2.39
C ALA A 517 0.26 3.31 2.08
N ILE A 518 -0.44 2.22 2.41
CA ILE A 518 -0.02 0.85 2.07
C ILE A 518 0.06 0.70 0.56
N ASP A 519 -0.97 1.11 -0.19
CA ASP A 519 -1.01 1.03 -1.64
C ASP A 519 0.09 1.88 -2.30
N PHE A 520 0.39 3.06 -1.74
CA PHE A 520 1.51 3.89 -2.19
C PHE A 520 2.86 3.19 -2.01
N PHE A 521 3.12 2.62 -0.81
CA PHE A 521 4.39 1.93 -0.57
C PHE A 521 4.55 0.67 -1.42
N THR A 522 3.46 -0.03 -1.71
CA THR A 522 3.46 -1.16 -2.66
C THR A 522 3.90 -0.69 -4.05
N THR A 523 3.30 0.39 -4.55
CA THR A 523 3.67 0.98 -5.84
C THR A 523 5.12 1.50 -5.83
N ALA A 524 5.53 2.24 -4.80
CA ALA A 524 6.88 2.77 -4.65
C ALA A 524 7.95 1.67 -4.60
N HIS A 525 7.62 0.51 -4.00
CA HIS A 525 8.49 -0.67 -4.02
C HIS A 525 8.69 -1.21 -5.43
N HIS A 526 7.65 -1.26 -6.27
CA HIS A 526 7.77 -1.71 -7.67
C HIS A 526 8.68 -0.81 -8.50
N PHE A 527 8.71 0.49 -8.21
CA PHE A 527 9.62 1.46 -8.83
C PHE A 527 11.02 1.53 -8.19
N ASN A 528 11.33 0.65 -7.23
CA ASN A 528 12.62 0.57 -6.52
C ASN A 528 13.05 1.88 -5.85
N ILE A 529 12.12 2.64 -5.27
CA ILE A 529 12.41 3.84 -4.52
C ILE A 529 13.07 3.45 -3.18
N GLU A 530 14.33 3.83 -2.99
CA GLU A 530 15.14 3.42 -1.82
C GLU A 530 14.52 3.89 -0.49
N SER A 531 14.08 5.15 -0.43
CA SER A 531 13.44 5.71 0.77
C SER A 531 12.17 4.99 1.18
N ALA A 532 11.45 4.36 0.24
CA ALA A 532 10.22 3.62 0.52
C ALA A 532 10.44 2.33 1.34
N LYS A 533 11.67 1.79 1.37
CA LYS A 533 12.00 0.57 2.15
C LYS A 533 11.66 0.72 3.63
N VAL A 534 11.87 1.92 4.20
CA VAL A 534 11.52 2.21 5.59
C VAL A 534 10.00 2.12 5.82
N GLY A 535 9.21 2.66 4.89
CA GLY A 535 7.75 2.57 4.92
C GLY A 535 7.26 1.12 4.80
N VAL A 536 7.85 0.37 3.87
CA VAL A 536 7.55 -1.07 3.70
C VAL A 536 7.84 -1.83 5.00
N ALA A 537 8.99 -1.59 5.66
CA ALA A 537 9.30 -2.24 6.94
C ALA A 537 8.30 -1.87 8.05
N ASN A 538 7.88 -0.60 8.11
CA ASN A 538 6.90 -0.14 9.11
C ASN A 538 5.49 -0.70 8.88
N MET A 539 5.12 -1.02 7.64
CA MET A 539 3.86 -1.71 7.35
C MET A 539 3.72 -3.05 8.09
N LEU A 540 4.84 -3.77 8.34
CA LEU A 540 4.82 -5.03 9.10
C LEU A 540 4.23 -4.86 10.51
N LEU A 541 4.43 -3.71 11.14
CA LEU A 541 3.89 -3.44 12.47
C LEU A 541 2.35 -3.45 12.51
N LEU A 542 1.71 -3.16 11.38
CA LEU A 542 0.25 -3.14 11.25
C LEU A 542 -0.37 -4.55 11.25
N VAL A 543 0.44 -5.61 11.09
CA VAL A 543 -0.01 -7.00 11.23
C VAL A 543 -0.62 -7.27 12.61
N TRP A 544 -0.18 -6.53 13.64
CA TRP A 544 -0.70 -6.60 14.99
C TRP A 544 -1.85 -5.62 15.27
N SER A 545 -2.34 -4.90 14.25
CA SER A 545 -3.47 -3.99 14.40
C SER A 545 -4.73 -4.76 14.86
N PRO A 546 -5.55 -4.19 15.76
CA PRO A 546 -6.84 -4.77 16.10
C PRO A 546 -7.84 -4.73 14.93
N ASP A 547 -7.62 -3.84 13.97
CA ASP A 547 -8.44 -3.64 12.78
C ASP A 547 -8.12 -4.70 11.71
N GLN A 548 -9.13 -5.50 11.34
CA GLN A 548 -8.96 -6.59 10.38
C GLN A 548 -8.67 -6.07 8.97
N ASP A 549 -9.30 -4.99 8.54
CA ASP A 549 -9.13 -4.43 7.20
C ASP A 549 -7.68 -3.99 6.97
N LYS A 550 -7.03 -3.42 8.01
CA LYS A 550 -5.62 -3.03 7.95
C LYS A 550 -4.70 -4.24 7.84
N ARG A 551 -4.96 -5.30 8.60
CA ARG A 551 -4.17 -6.54 8.51
C ARG A 551 -4.26 -7.17 7.13
N GLU A 552 -5.48 -7.27 6.59
CA GLU A 552 -5.71 -7.82 5.25
C GLU A 552 -5.08 -6.96 4.14
N ALA A 553 -5.10 -5.63 4.28
CA ALA A 553 -4.45 -4.72 3.35
C ALA A 553 -2.93 -4.93 3.32
N VAL A 554 -2.29 -5.03 4.50
CA VAL A 554 -0.86 -5.29 4.60
C VAL A 554 -0.51 -6.66 4.01
N GLU A 555 -1.27 -7.69 4.35
CA GLU A 555 -1.04 -9.03 3.83
C GLU A 555 -1.12 -9.07 2.29
N ARG A 556 -2.13 -8.41 1.71
CA ARG A 556 -2.30 -8.28 0.26
C ARG A 556 -1.11 -7.56 -0.36
N ALA A 557 -0.68 -6.45 0.23
CA ALA A 557 0.46 -5.67 -0.24
C ALA A 557 1.76 -6.49 -0.26
N TYR A 558 2.06 -7.19 0.83
CA TYR A 558 3.26 -8.04 0.90
C TYR A 558 3.18 -9.23 -0.06
N ARG A 559 2.01 -9.82 -0.26
CA ARG A 559 1.79 -10.87 -1.24
C ARG A 559 2.05 -10.37 -2.67
N GLU A 560 1.53 -9.20 -3.03
CA GLU A 560 1.75 -8.55 -4.33
C GLU A 560 3.24 -8.25 -4.55
N MET A 561 3.92 -7.65 -3.57
CA MET A 561 5.34 -7.28 -3.69
C MET A 561 6.29 -8.48 -3.81
N TYR A 562 6.03 -9.56 -3.07
CA TYR A 562 7.02 -10.64 -2.88
C TYR A 562 6.63 -11.99 -3.48
N LEU A 563 5.33 -12.33 -3.59
CA LEU A 563 4.86 -13.63 -4.07
C LEU A 563 4.34 -13.61 -5.50
N GLU A 564 3.96 -12.45 -6.04
CA GLU A 564 3.51 -12.36 -7.42
C GLU A 564 4.69 -12.25 -8.39
N CYS A 565 4.67 -13.05 -9.44
CA CYS A 565 5.70 -13.10 -10.47
C CYS A 565 5.10 -13.57 -11.79
N ASP A 566 5.40 -12.85 -12.88
CA ASP A 566 4.87 -13.11 -14.22
C ASP A 566 5.54 -14.29 -14.96
N THR A 567 6.54 -14.94 -14.34
CA THR A 567 7.26 -16.03 -14.97
C THR A 567 6.42 -17.30 -15.03
N LYS A 568 6.25 -17.87 -16.24
CA LYS A 568 5.43 -19.07 -16.49
C LYS A 568 6.09 -20.38 -16.02
N ALA A 569 7.42 -20.43 -15.93
CA ALA A 569 8.15 -21.61 -15.49
C ALA A 569 8.14 -21.72 -13.97
N GLU A 570 7.56 -22.79 -13.40
CA GLU A 570 7.38 -22.98 -11.96
C GLU A 570 8.68 -22.86 -11.16
N ARG A 571 9.77 -23.47 -11.64
CA ARG A 571 11.08 -23.41 -10.97
C ARG A 571 11.69 -22.01 -11.01
N ALA A 572 11.59 -21.29 -12.13
CA ALA A 572 12.09 -19.93 -12.26
C ALA A 572 11.28 -18.97 -11.37
N ARG A 573 9.96 -19.17 -11.32
CA ARG A 573 9.06 -18.43 -10.40
C ARG A 573 9.43 -18.68 -8.95
N ALA A 574 9.59 -19.94 -8.54
CA ALA A 574 10.00 -20.31 -7.19
C ALA A 574 11.35 -19.70 -6.81
N PHE A 575 12.31 -19.70 -7.74
CA PHE A 575 13.62 -19.09 -7.54
C PHE A 575 13.52 -17.55 -7.35
N SER A 576 12.77 -16.87 -8.21
CA SER A 576 12.56 -15.42 -8.11
C SER A 576 11.91 -15.02 -6.78
N ILE A 577 10.82 -15.71 -6.39
CA ILE A 577 10.13 -15.50 -5.12
C ILE A 577 11.08 -15.81 -3.96
N GLY A 578 11.78 -16.93 -4.01
CA GLY A 578 12.72 -17.32 -2.96
C GLY A 578 13.80 -16.27 -2.73
N LYS A 579 14.39 -15.73 -3.80
CA LYS A 579 15.41 -14.69 -3.73
C LYS A 579 14.85 -13.37 -3.17
N ARG A 580 13.63 -12.96 -3.57
CA ARG A 580 12.97 -11.76 -3.03
C ARG A 580 12.71 -11.89 -1.52
N LEU A 581 12.23 -13.05 -1.05
CA LEU A 581 11.96 -13.30 0.35
C LEU A 581 13.26 -13.34 1.19
N VAL A 582 14.32 -13.91 0.67
CA VAL A 582 15.64 -13.90 1.31
C VAL A 582 16.15 -12.47 1.47
N THR A 583 16.03 -11.65 0.41
CA THR A 583 16.39 -10.23 0.46
C THR A 583 15.53 -9.45 1.47
N LEU A 584 14.23 -9.75 1.56
CA LEU A 584 13.35 -9.14 2.55
C LEU A 584 13.84 -9.40 3.98
N VAL A 585 14.13 -10.64 4.32
CA VAL A 585 14.60 -11.03 5.67
C VAL A 585 15.90 -10.32 6.05
N MET A 586 16.81 -10.09 5.11
CA MET A 586 18.06 -9.39 5.37
C MET A 586 17.86 -7.92 5.78
N HIS A 587 16.77 -7.30 5.34
CA HIS A 587 16.45 -5.89 5.62
C HIS A 587 15.46 -5.67 6.76
N VAL A 588 14.88 -6.75 7.31
CA VAL A 588 13.92 -6.67 8.41
C VAL A 588 14.66 -6.63 9.75
N ASP A 589 14.30 -5.68 10.60
CA ASP A 589 14.81 -5.58 11.97
C ASP A 589 14.18 -6.62 12.91
N ARG A 590 14.77 -6.80 14.10
CA ARG A 590 14.26 -7.75 15.09
C ARG A 590 12.82 -7.48 15.53
N GLY A 591 12.39 -6.22 15.56
CA GLY A 591 11.04 -5.85 15.96
C GLY A 591 9.97 -6.32 14.95
N SER A 592 10.30 -6.22 13.67
CA SER A 592 9.40 -6.60 12.57
C SER A 592 9.51 -8.09 12.20
N ALA A 593 10.55 -8.80 12.65
CA ALA A 593 10.78 -10.21 12.34
C ALA A 593 9.62 -11.12 12.79
N LEU A 594 9.03 -10.85 13.97
CA LEU A 594 7.87 -11.60 14.46
C LEU A 594 6.62 -11.39 13.61
N ALA A 595 6.42 -10.17 13.10
CA ALA A 595 5.31 -9.86 12.21
C ALA A 595 5.48 -10.56 10.86
N LEU A 596 6.72 -10.59 10.34
CA LEU A 596 7.04 -11.35 9.13
C LEU A 596 6.85 -12.87 9.34
N GLU A 597 7.25 -13.41 10.49
CA GLU A 597 7.00 -14.80 10.86
C GLU A 597 5.50 -15.14 10.82
N HIS A 598 4.67 -14.24 11.34
CA HIS A 598 3.22 -14.42 11.30
C HIS A 598 2.68 -14.43 9.87
N LEU A 599 3.13 -13.51 9.01
CA LEU A 599 2.74 -13.47 7.59
C LEU A 599 3.19 -14.72 6.83
N VAL A 600 4.45 -15.13 6.99
CA VAL A 600 4.99 -16.36 6.38
C VAL A 600 4.18 -17.57 6.85
N GLY A 601 3.80 -17.63 8.12
CA GLY A 601 2.94 -18.67 8.65
C GLY A 601 1.59 -18.74 7.91
N GLN A 602 0.93 -17.61 7.73
CA GLN A 602 -0.34 -17.53 6.98
C GLN A 602 -0.18 -17.96 5.52
N TRP A 603 0.88 -17.53 4.85
CA TRP A 603 1.15 -17.94 3.46
C TRP A 603 1.41 -19.43 3.31
N VAL A 604 2.06 -20.05 4.30
CA VAL A 604 2.27 -21.50 4.33
C VAL A 604 0.94 -22.25 4.53
N GLU A 605 0.09 -21.77 5.44
CA GLU A 605 -1.21 -22.37 5.72
C GLU A 605 -2.16 -22.28 4.53
N ARG A 606 -2.13 -21.19 3.78
CA ARG A 606 -2.92 -21.00 2.56
C ARG A 606 -2.34 -21.73 1.35
N GLY A 607 -1.06 -22.13 1.39
CA GLY A 607 -0.37 -22.79 0.29
C GLY A 607 0.25 -21.82 -0.73
N ASP A 608 0.33 -20.53 -0.43
CA ASP A 608 0.98 -19.52 -1.27
C ASP A 608 2.49 -19.79 -1.40
N ILE A 609 3.10 -20.30 -0.33
CA ILE A 609 4.49 -20.81 -0.36
C ILE A 609 4.46 -22.28 -0.79
N SER A 610 4.74 -22.51 -2.06
CA SER A 610 4.77 -23.87 -2.64
C SER A 610 5.97 -24.69 -2.15
N PRO A 611 5.92 -26.02 -2.21
CA PRO A 611 7.07 -26.88 -1.90
C PRO A 611 8.31 -26.56 -2.72
N ALA A 612 8.13 -26.07 -3.95
CA ALA A 612 9.23 -25.66 -4.84
C ALA A 612 10.00 -24.45 -4.27
N ILE A 613 9.29 -23.47 -3.64
CA ILE A 613 9.91 -22.32 -2.99
C ILE A 613 10.70 -22.78 -1.75
N ILE A 614 10.13 -23.70 -0.96
CA ILE A 614 10.81 -24.27 0.22
C ILE A 614 12.09 -25.00 -0.22
N GLN A 615 12.06 -25.71 -1.33
CA GLN A 615 13.24 -26.36 -1.91
C GLN A 615 14.33 -25.34 -2.28
N VAL A 616 13.95 -24.19 -2.83
CA VAL A 616 14.90 -23.10 -3.12
C VAL A 616 15.54 -22.57 -1.84
N PHE A 617 14.79 -22.41 -0.73
CA PHE A 617 15.38 -22.01 0.55
C PHE A 617 16.45 -23.01 1.03
N TRP A 618 16.22 -24.31 0.88
CA TRP A 618 17.22 -25.33 1.18
C TRP A 618 18.44 -25.25 0.26
N GLU A 619 18.25 -25.00 -1.04
CA GLU A 619 19.34 -24.83 -1.99
C GLU A 619 20.20 -23.60 -1.70
N ILE A 620 19.58 -22.46 -1.30
CA ILE A 620 20.29 -21.25 -0.87
C ILE A 620 21.03 -21.51 0.45
N PHE A 621 20.38 -22.13 1.43
CA PHE A 621 21.00 -22.46 2.70
C PHE A 621 22.26 -23.32 2.53
N LEU A 622 22.20 -24.32 1.65
CA LEU A 622 23.32 -25.20 1.33
C LEU A 622 24.35 -24.60 0.38
N LYS A 623 24.15 -23.35 -0.06
CA LYS A 623 25.01 -22.65 -1.03
C LYS A 623 25.20 -23.43 -2.35
N LYS A 624 24.16 -24.15 -2.78
CA LYS A 624 24.16 -24.88 -4.08
C LYS A 624 23.94 -23.96 -5.27
N ILE A 625 23.59 -22.70 -5.03
CA ILE A 625 23.34 -21.69 -6.05
C ILE A 625 24.55 -20.78 -6.12
N ASP A 626 25.10 -20.58 -7.32
CA ASP A 626 26.25 -19.72 -7.56
C ASP A 626 25.93 -18.26 -7.16
N GLY A 627 26.88 -17.60 -6.49
CA GLY A 627 26.73 -16.23 -6.03
C GLY A 627 25.98 -16.05 -4.71
N THR A 628 25.68 -17.14 -3.97
CA THR A 628 25.05 -17.07 -2.64
C THR A 628 26.06 -16.68 -1.57
N THR A 629 25.77 -15.63 -0.82
CA THR A 629 26.59 -15.16 0.31
C THR A 629 26.25 -15.88 1.61
N ASP A 630 27.09 -15.73 2.65
CA ASP A 630 26.81 -16.24 3.99
C ASP A 630 25.54 -15.62 4.59
N MET A 631 25.27 -14.35 4.26
CA MET A 631 24.06 -13.65 4.72
C MET A 631 22.81 -14.21 4.05
N ASP A 632 22.86 -14.55 2.76
CA ASP A 632 21.74 -15.19 2.05
C ASP A 632 21.42 -16.55 2.67
N SER A 633 22.46 -17.34 2.98
CA SER A 633 22.31 -18.64 3.64
C SER A 633 21.64 -18.50 5.01
N TYR A 634 22.07 -17.51 5.81
CA TYR A 634 21.45 -17.20 7.10
C TYR A 634 19.98 -16.75 6.97
N ALA A 635 19.68 -15.89 6.01
CA ALA A 635 18.31 -15.41 5.75
C ALA A 635 17.40 -16.57 5.27
N ALA A 636 17.91 -17.46 4.42
CA ALA A 636 17.18 -18.64 3.97
C ALA A 636 16.88 -19.59 5.15
N LEU A 637 17.83 -19.80 6.05
CA LEU A 637 17.62 -20.59 7.26
C LEU A 637 16.57 -19.95 8.17
N SER A 638 16.58 -18.61 8.30
CA SER A 638 15.55 -17.87 9.06
C SER A 638 14.16 -18.09 8.47
N LEU A 639 14.01 -18.06 7.14
CA LEU A 639 12.74 -18.36 6.46
C LEU A 639 12.32 -19.82 6.70
N LEU A 640 13.25 -20.76 6.66
CA LEU A 640 12.96 -22.18 6.97
C LEU A 640 12.45 -22.35 8.40
N VAL A 641 12.97 -21.59 9.37
CA VAL A 641 12.45 -21.57 10.75
C VAL A 641 11.01 -21.05 10.78
N MET A 642 10.73 -19.93 10.11
CA MET A 642 9.38 -19.35 10.04
C MET A 642 8.38 -20.32 9.37
N VAL A 643 8.78 -20.95 8.26
CA VAL A 643 7.98 -21.96 7.55
C VAL A 643 7.74 -23.19 8.43
N ALA A 644 8.76 -23.69 9.11
CA ALA A 644 8.66 -24.89 9.94
C ALA A 644 7.78 -24.68 11.18
N LYS A 645 7.71 -23.48 11.72
CA LYS A 645 6.76 -23.13 12.79
C LYS A 645 5.31 -23.32 12.37
N ALA A 646 4.99 -23.05 11.09
CA ALA A 646 3.66 -23.33 10.53
C ALA A 646 3.52 -24.79 10.07
N LYS A 647 4.56 -25.34 9.42
CA LYS A 647 4.56 -26.69 8.84
C LYS A 647 5.78 -27.50 9.30
N PRO A 648 5.72 -28.16 10.48
CA PRO A 648 6.85 -28.91 11.03
C PRO A 648 7.41 -30.04 10.15
N SER A 649 6.64 -30.53 9.17
CA SER A 649 7.10 -31.57 8.24
C SER A 649 8.30 -31.16 7.41
N VAL A 650 8.52 -29.87 7.21
CA VAL A 650 9.66 -29.32 6.46
C VAL A 650 10.99 -29.58 7.20
N ALA A 651 11.01 -29.41 8.52
CA ALA A 651 12.17 -29.75 9.35
C ALA A 651 12.39 -31.27 9.42
N LEU A 652 11.31 -32.06 9.56
CA LEU A 652 11.38 -33.51 9.64
C LEU A 652 11.99 -34.14 8.39
N ALA A 653 11.63 -33.64 7.21
CA ALA A 653 12.10 -34.18 5.93
C ALA A 653 13.61 -33.95 5.68
N ASN A 654 14.23 -32.99 6.39
CA ASN A 654 15.61 -32.59 6.16
C ASN A 654 16.48 -32.66 7.45
N LEU A 655 16.15 -33.58 8.38
CA LEU A 655 16.85 -33.70 9.65
C LEU A 655 18.36 -33.90 9.48
N GLU A 656 18.77 -34.75 8.56
CA GLU A 656 20.17 -35.04 8.29
C GLU A 656 20.94 -33.80 7.84
N VAL A 657 20.32 -32.97 6.98
CA VAL A 657 20.91 -31.72 6.50
C VAL A 657 21.09 -30.73 7.65
N ILE A 658 20.11 -30.63 8.54
CA ILE A 658 20.19 -29.74 9.70
C ILE A 658 21.30 -30.17 10.63
N GLN A 659 21.45 -31.49 10.88
CA GLN A 659 22.48 -32.05 11.75
C GLN A 659 23.88 -31.83 11.16
N THR A 660 24.07 -32.10 9.85
CA THR A 660 25.40 -32.09 9.23
C THR A 660 25.90 -30.71 8.85
N HIS A 661 25.00 -29.84 8.38
CA HIS A 661 25.36 -28.50 7.94
C HIS A 661 24.91 -27.37 8.90
N GLY A 662 23.70 -27.49 9.48
CA GLY A 662 23.15 -26.42 10.32
C GLY A 662 23.85 -26.31 11.66
N LEU A 663 24.13 -27.45 12.33
CA LEU A 663 24.75 -27.51 13.67
C LEU A 663 26.27 -27.44 13.64
N THR A 664 26.92 -27.55 12.49
CA THR A 664 28.38 -27.46 12.33
C THR A 664 28.84 -26.10 11.82
N SER A 665 27.92 -25.26 11.34
CA SER A 665 28.16 -23.90 10.80
C SER A 665 28.50 -22.89 11.91
N ASP A 666 28.44 -21.61 11.56
CA ASP A 666 28.65 -20.52 12.49
C ASP A 666 27.57 -20.45 13.60
N TYR A 667 27.84 -19.67 14.63
CA TYR A 667 26.94 -19.58 15.81
C TYR A 667 25.48 -19.24 15.45
N ASN A 668 25.24 -18.26 14.55
CA ASN A 668 23.90 -17.83 14.20
C ASN A 668 23.12 -18.94 13.50
N SER A 669 23.77 -19.67 12.61
CA SER A 669 23.19 -20.84 11.92
C SER A 669 22.89 -21.98 12.88
N ARG A 670 23.75 -22.25 13.85
CA ARG A 670 23.51 -23.26 14.92
C ARG A 670 22.27 -22.89 15.74
N ASN A 671 22.14 -21.62 16.12
CA ASN A 671 21.00 -21.12 16.88
C ASN A 671 19.67 -21.25 16.12
N LEU A 672 19.65 -20.87 14.85
CA LEU A 672 18.47 -21.05 14.00
C LEU A 672 18.17 -22.52 13.71
N SER A 673 19.17 -23.36 13.56
CA SER A 673 19.00 -24.80 13.38
C SER A 673 18.38 -25.46 14.62
N ALA A 674 18.76 -25.04 15.82
CA ALA A 674 18.10 -25.49 17.05
C ALA A 674 16.62 -25.03 17.10
N GLN A 675 16.32 -23.79 16.70
CA GLN A 675 14.95 -23.32 16.59
C GLN A 675 14.14 -24.08 15.52
N LEU A 676 14.77 -24.41 14.40
CA LEU A 676 14.15 -25.21 13.34
C LEU A 676 13.77 -26.60 13.86
N LEU A 677 14.67 -27.27 14.59
CA LEU A 677 14.40 -28.54 15.24
C LEU A 677 13.32 -28.42 16.33
N LEU A 678 13.31 -27.33 17.10
CA LEU A 678 12.30 -27.08 18.13
C LEU A 678 10.87 -26.99 17.53
N SER A 679 10.73 -26.59 16.27
CA SER A 679 9.42 -26.58 15.60
C SER A 679 8.74 -27.95 15.55
N LEU A 680 9.49 -29.05 15.66
CA LEU A 680 8.99 -30.43 15.69
C LEU A 680 8.15 -30.73 16.95
N ALA A 681 8.31 -29.94 18.02
CA ALA A 681 7.56 -30.09 19.26
C ALA A 681 6.04 -29.98 19.05
N LYS A 682 5.58 -29.25 18.04
CA LYS A 682 4.15 -29.13 17.71
C LYS A 682 3.46 -30.47 17.38
N LYS A 683 4.23 -31.50 17.04
CA LYS A 683 3.67 -32.83 16.72
C LYS A 683 3.49 -33.73 17.95
N ASN A 684 3.86 -33.27 19.14
CA ASN A 684 3.81 -34.05 20.39
C ASN A 684 4.51 -35.42 20.28
N GLN A 685 5.46 -35.54 19.36
CA GLN A 685 6.23 -36.76 19.16
C GLN A 685 7.56 -36.65 19.95
N ARG A 686 7.79 -37.61 20.83
CA ARG A 686 9.04 -37.69 21.58
C ARG A 686 9.96 -38.72 20.96
N TYR A 687 11.25 -38.50 21.09
CA TYR A 687 12.31 -39.34 20.55
C TYR A 687 13.17 -39.89 21.69
N PRO A 688 13.76 -41.08 21.54
CA PRO A 688 14.63 -41.65 22.56
C PRO A 688 15.90 -40.79 22.75
N SER A 689 16.45 -40.81 23.93
CA SER A 689 17.65 -40.03 24.29
C SER A 689 18.89 -40.30 23.41
N ASP A 690 18.96 -41.49 22.81
CA ASP A 690 20.05 -41.90 21.92
C ASP A 690 19.87 -41.47 20.46
N HIS A 691 18.82 -40.70 20.15
CA HIS A 691 18.59 -40.24 18.80
C HIS A 691 19.72 -39.30 18.33
N PRO A 692 20.24 -39.45 17.08
CA PRO A 692 21.40 -38.71 16.58
C PRO A 692 21.24 -37.19 16.68
N MET A 693 20.02 -36.72 16.62
CA MET A 693 19.68 -35.29 16.76
C MET A 693 20.17 -34.73 18.11
N PHE A 694 19.90 -35.40 19.23
CA PHE A 694 20.31 -34.93 20.55
C PHE A 694 21.81 -34.97 20.72
N ILE A 695 22.45 -36.02 20.19
CA ILE A 695 23.92 -36.14 20.23
C ILE A 695 24.53 -34.97 19.47
N ALA A 696 24.09 -34.72 18.23
CA ALA A 696 24.60 -33.62 17.39
C ALA A 696 24.39 -32.23 18.04
N VAL A 697 23.23 -31.98 18.63
CA VAL A 697 22.94 -30.69 19.29
C VAL A 697 23.76 -30.52 20.57
N CYS A 698 23.93 -31.58 21.39
CA CYS A 698 24.74 -31.53 22.59
C CYS A 698 26.23 -31.35 22.27
N ASP A 699 26.76 -32.09 21.27
CA ASP A 699 28.14 -31.92 20.81
C ASP A 699 28.41 -30.53 20.28
N SER A 700 27.46 -29.98 19.45
CA SER A 700 27.55 -28.61 18.97
C SER A 700 27.55 -27.58 20.11
N LEU A 701 26.76 -27.80 21.15
CA LEU A 701 26.75 -26.93 22.33
C LEU A 701 28.03 -27.00 23.14
N LEU A 702 28.59 -28.19 23.34
CA LEU A 702 29.87 -28.40 24.02
C LEU A 702 31.03 -27.76 23.25
N GLU A 703 31.03 -27.87 21.93
CA GLU A 703 32.03 -27.23 21.07
C GLU A 703 31.99 -25.69 21.19
N THR A 704 30.81 -25.11 21.24
CA THR A 704 30.59 -23.65 21.33
C THR A 704 30.81 -23.13 22.75
N PHE A 705 30.82 -23.99 23.77
CA PHE A 705 30.94 -23.60 25.17
C PHE A 705 32.22 -22.81 25.47
N SER A 706 33.33 -23.15 24.83
CA SER A 706 34.62 -22.47 25.02
C SER A 706 34.93 -21.36 24.03
N LYS A 707 34.23 -21.27 22.89
CA LYS A 707 34.73 -20.50 21.73
C LYS A 707 33.94 -19.23 21.37
N LEU A 708 32.70 -19.00 21.82
CA LEU A 708 31.81 -17.97 21.25
C LEU A 708 31.16 -17.03 22.27
N ASN A 709 31.06 -15.74 21.92
CA ASN A 709 30.52 -14.70 22.78
C ASN A 709 29.00 -14.73 22.98
N ASN A 710 28.22 -15.31 22.07
CA ASN A 710 26.73 -15.30 22.09
C ASN A 710 26.13 -16.66 22.50
N PHE A 711 26.75 -17.39 23.37
CA PHE A 711 26.37 -18.73 23.78
C PHE A 711 24.94 -18.89 24.33
N VAL A 712 24.42 -17.87 25.01
CA VAL A 712 23.20 -17.94 25.83
C VAL A 712 21.96 -18.35 25.03
N SER A 713 21.75 -17.73 23.86
CA SER A 713 20.54 -18.02 23.06
C SER A 713 20.53 -19.42 22.47
N PHE A 714 21.71 -19.91 22.01
CA PHE A 714 21.82 -21.25 21.49
C PHE A 714 21.66 -22.31 22.60
N ALA A 715 22.25 -22.08 23.77
CA ALA A 715 22.08 -22.94 24.92
C ALA A 715 20.61 -23.03 25.37
N ALA A 716 19.90 -21.89 25.42
CA ALA A 716 18.48 -21.89 25.77
C ALA A 716 17.66 -22.71 24.76
N ASN A 717 17.79 -22.44 23.45
CA ASN A 717 17.07 -23.19 22.42
C ASN A 717 17.43 -24.71 22.44
N THR A 718 18.69 -25.07 22.74
CA THR A 718 19.11 -26.46 22.86
C THR A 718 18.44 -27.17 24.04
N ILE A 719 18.38 -26.52 25.19
CA ILE A 719 17.74 -27.09 26.38
C ILE A 719 16.23 -27.19 26.13
N ASP A 720 15.60 -26.15 25.58
CA ASP A 720 14.18 -26.16 25.23
C ASP A 720 13.85 -27.30 24.25
N LEU A 721 14.73 -27.55 23.27
CA LEU A 721 14.62 -28.67 22.33
C LEU A 721 14.66 -30.02 23.06
N ILE A 722 15.62 -30.22 23.99
CA ILE A 722 15.77 -31.47 24.74
C ILE A 722 14.50 -31.73 25.56
N TYR A 723 13.99 -30.73 26.30
CA TYR A 723 12.79 -30.90 27.12
C TYR A 723 11.51 -31.07 26.29
N ALA A 724 11.45 -30.50 25.10
CA ALA A 724 10.27 -30.61 24.20
C ALA A 724 10.19 -31.94 23.47
N LEU A 725 11.34 -32.52 23.08
CA LEU A 725 11.39 -33.69 22.17
C LEU A 725 11.98 -34.96 22.77
N CYS A 726 12.75 -34.90 23.87
CA CYS A 726 13.40 -36.09 24.46
C CYS A 726 12.46 -36.82 25.43
N ASP A 727 12.50 -38.14 25.41
CA ASP A 727 11.76 -38.98 26.37
C ASP A 727 12.27 -38.82 27.81
N THR A 728 13.59 -38.72 27.98
CA THR A 728 14.26 -38.57 29.28
C THR A 728 15.16 -37.35 29.30
N PRO A 729 14.59 -36.14 29.31
CA PRO A 729 15.33 -34.87 29.20
C PRO A 729 16.29 -34.67 30.39
N GLU A 730 15.91 -35.08 31.60
CA GLU A 730 16.72 -34.94 32.80
C GLU A 730 18.05 -35.69 32.73
N THR A 731 18.08 -36.91 32.18
CA THR A 731 19.30 -37.71 32.03
C THR A 731 20.24 -37.10 30.99
N THR A 732 19.70 -36.59 29.87
CA THR A 732 20.47 -35.93 28.81
C THR A 732 21.06 -34.61 29.29
N CYS A 733 20.29 -33.79 30.00
CA CYS A 733 20.78 -32.55 30.59
C CYS A 733 21.78 -32.77 31.70
N ALA A 734 21.62 -33.81 32.54
CA ALA A 734 22.60 -34.17 33.57
C ALA A 734 23.97 -34.56 32.98
N LYS A 735 23.99 -35.33 31.89
CA LYS A 735 25.20 -35.65 31.13
C LYS A 735 25.86 -34.41 30.57
N LEU A 736 25.08 -33.56 29.95
CA LEU A 736 25.53 -32.28 29.37
C LEU A 736 26.20 -31.38 30.42
N LEU A 737 25.55 -31.18 31.57
CA LEU A 737 26.09 -30.41 32.69
C LEU A 737 27.38 -31.00 33.23
N ALA A 738 27.46 -32.33 33.33
CA ALA A 738 28.68 -33.01 33.80
C ALA A 738 29.86 -32.80 32.83
N GLU A 739 29.64 -32.86 31.53
CA GLU A 739 30.71 -32.60 30.54
C GLU A 739 31.12 -31.13 30.53
N MET A 740 30.21 -30.20 30.66
CA MET A 740 30.51 -28.75 30.78
C MET A 740 31.35 -28.50 32.04
N TYR A 741 31.00 -29.10 33.17
CA TYR A 741 31.76 -28.98 34.41
C TYR A 741 33.17 -29.55 34.28
N LYS A 742 33.32 -30.74 33.68
CA LYS A 742 34.65 -31.32 33.37
C LYS A 742 35.49 -30.40 32.46
N SER A 743 34.86 -29.72 31.52
CA SER A 743 35.55 -28.74 30.67
C SER A 743 36.10 -27.55 31.46
N ILE A 744 35.36 -27.07 32.46
CA ILE A 744 35.82 -26.01 33.37
C ILE A 744 36.99 -26.52 34.24
N GLU A 745 36.86 -27.74 34.82
CA GLU A 745 37.96 -28.36 35.63
C GLU A 745 39.23 -28.50 34.80
N LYS A 746 39.14 -28.97 33.54
CA LYS A 746 40.33 -29.09 32.65
C LYS A 746 40.99 -27.75 32.39
N THR A 747 40.23 -26.66 32.25
CA THR A 747 40.78 -25.32 32.07
C THR A 747 41.51 -24.86 33.33
N MET A 748 40.93 -25.10 34.51
CA MET A 748 41.54 -24.75 35.80
C MET A 748 42.84 -25.54 36.10
N VAL A 749 42.91 -26.80 35.63
CA VAL A 749 44.13 -27.63 35.81
C VAL A 749 45.26 -27.15 34.91
N LYS A 750 44.95 -26.76 33.64
CA LYS A 750 45.96 -26.19 32.72
C LYS A 750 46.53 -24.87 33.21
N ASP A 751 45.74 -24.01 33.82
CA ASP A 751 46.20 -22.72 34.38
C ASP A 751 47.12 -22.95 35.60
N LYS A 752 46.93 -24.04 36.35
CA LYS A 752 47.85 -24.42 37.46
C LYS A 752 49.23 -24.93 36.99
N GLU A 753 49.27 -25.59 35.84
CA GLU A 753 50.54 -26.10 35.26
C GLU A 753 51.39 -24.96 34.65
N ASN A 754 50.79 -23.81 34.32
CA ASN A 754 51.47 -22.65 33.71
C ASN A 754 51.95 -21.59 34.71
N GLU A 755 51.95 -21.83 36.05
CA GLU A 755 52.35 -20.91 37.11
C GLU A 755 51.71 -19.50 37.08
N GLU A 756 50.71 -19.26 36.28
CA GLU A 756 49.93 -18.02 36.32
C GLU A 756 48.93 -18.04 37.47
N ASP A 757 48.72 -16.90 38.12
CA ASP A 757 47.68 -16.74 39.15
C ASP A 757 46.36 -17.34 38.64
N VAL A 758 45.86 -18.39 39.29
CA VAL A 758 44.64 -19.13 38.89
C VAL A 758 43.44 -18.18 38.87
N SER A 759 43.24 -17.49 37.77
CA SER A 759 42.04 -16.69 37.56
C SER A 759 40.87 -17.63 37.31
N LEU A 760 39.77 -17.41 38.04
CA LEU A 760 38.52 -18.13 37.77
C LEU A 760 38.13 -17.92 36.30
N PRO A 761 37.85 -18.96 35.52
CA PRO A 761 37.38 -18.83 34.15
C PRO A 761 35.93 -18.29 34.16
N THR A 762 35.83 -16.98 34.40
CA THR A 762 34.58 -16.31 34.74
C THR A 762 33.53 -16.39 33.62
N GLU A 763 33.97 -16.40 32.36
CA GLU A 763 33.05 -16.53 31.19
C GLU A 763 32.45 -17.95 31.12
N LEU A 764 33.28 -18.97 31.20
CA LEU A 764 32.82 -20.36 31.18
C LEU A 764 31.91 -20.66 32.39
N LEU A 765 32.27 -20.15 33.55
CA LEU A 765 31.45 -20.29 34.75
C LEU A 765 30.10 -19.54 34.59
N THR A 766 30.08 -18.35 33.97
CA THR A 766 28.85 -17.63 33.71
C THR A 766 27.92 -18.40 32.77
N ARG A 767 28.46 -18.97 31.69
CA ARG A 767 27.73 -19.82 30.73
C ARG A 767 27.19 -21.07 31.40
N PHE A 768 28.02 -21.75 32.19
CA PHE A 768 27.60 -22.94 32.94
C PHE A 768 26.46 -22.64 33.92
N VAL A 769 26.58 -21.57 34.69
CA VAL A 769 25.57 -21.14 35.65
C VAL A 769 24.26 -20.80 34.94
N PHE A 770 24.33 -20.16 33.78
CA PHE A 770 23.13 -19.89 32.97
C PHE A 770 22.43 -21.19 32.53
N VAL A 771 23.18 -22.14 31.95
CA VAL A 771 22.64 -23.46 31.53
C VAL A 771 22.01 -24.19 32.71
N LEU A 772 22.67 -24.20 33.83
CA LEU A 772 22.18 -24.82 35.06
C LEU A 772 20.82 -24.24 35.49
N GLY A 773 20.71 -22.91 35.48
CA GLY A 773 19.46 -22.24 35.81
C GLY A 773 18.35 -22.49 34.77
N HIS A 774 18.71 -22.57 33.49
CA HIS A 774 17.74 -22.83 32.44
C HIS A 774 17.21 -24.28 32.48
N VAL A 775 18.09 -25.25 32.78
CA VAL A 775 17.69 -26.65 33.00
C VAL A 775 16.74 -26.74 34.19
N ALA A 776 17.01 -26.08 35.31
CA ALA A 776 16.11 -26.08 36.45
C ALA A 776 14.72 -25.52 36.12
N LEU A 777 14.66 -24.43 35.38
CA LEU A 777 13.40 -23.82 34.93
C LEU A 777 12.64 -24.74 33.98
N GLN A 778 13.31 -25.30 32.99
CA GLN A 778 12.66 -26.18 32.00
C GLN A 778 12.20 -27.51 32.64
N GLN A 779 12.93 -28.02 33.62
CA GLN A 779 12.49 -29.18 34.40
C GLN A 779 11.19 -28.88 35.15
N LEU A 780 11.08 -27.69 35.77
CA LEU A 780 9.87 -27.26 36.44
C LEU A 780 8.69 -27.13 35.46
N ILE A 781 8.91 -26.48 34.31
CA ILE A 781 7.90 -26.33 33.24
C ILE A 781 7.47 -27.72 32.73
N TYR A 782 8.40 -28.63 32.54
CA TYR A 782 8.13 -29.97 32.05
C TYR A 782 7.23 -30.75 33.03
N LEU A 783 7.52 -30.69 34.35
CA LEU A 783 6.68 -31.31 35.36
C LEU A 783 5.29 -30.71 35.43
N ASP A 784 5.19 -29.39 35.39
CA ASP A 784 3.93 -28.67 35.54
C ASP A 784 3.04 -28.81 34.29
N ILE A 785 3.56 -28.59 33.09
CA ILE A 785 2.80 -28.59 31.85
C ILE A 785 2.66 -30.02 31.28
N SER A 786 3.74 -30.79 31.20
CA SER A 786 3.69 -32.08 30.50
C SER A 786 3.27 -33.23 31.43
N VAL A 787 3.83 -33.32 32.65
CA VAL A 787 3.56 -34.45 33.57
C VAL A 787 2.24 -34.23 34.31
N TYR A 788 2.05 -33.09 34.94
CA TYR A 788 0.87 -32.82 35.76
C TYR A 788 -0.41 -32.73 34.90
N SER A 789 -0.35 -32.09 33.75
CA SER A 789 -1.50 -32.03 32.84
C SER A 789 -1.90 -33.42 32.30
N GLU A 790 -0.93 -34.28 32.04
CA GLU A 790 -1.22 -35.66 31.62
C GLU A 790 -1.78 -36.50 32.74
N LEU A 791 -1.30 -36.37 33.97
CA LEU A 791 -1.88 -37.01 35.17
C LEU A 791 -3.33 -36.57 35.33
N ARG A 792 -3.61 -35.30 35.28
CA ARG A 792 -4.95 -34.72 35.34
C ARG A 792 -5.88 -35.25 34.26
N ARG A 793 -5.40 -35.30 33.03
CA ARG A 793 -6.15 -35.88 31.89
C ARG A 793 -6.49 -37.34 32.12
N ARG A 794 -5.52 -38.14 32.65
CA ARG A 794 -5.76 -39.55 32.99
C ARG A 794 -6.81 -39.72 34.10
N ASN A 795 -6.80 -38.85 35.06
CA ASN A 795 -7.78 -38.84 36.13
C ASN A 795 -9.19 -38.55 35.58
N GLN A 796 -9.32 -37.52 34.75
CA GLN A 796 -10.60 -37.21 34.08
C GLN A 796 -11.14 -38.41 33.29
N VAL A 797 -10.31 -39.04 32.46
CA VAL A 797 -10.70 -40.24 31.70
C VAL A 797 -11.11 -41.40 32.61
N ARG A 798 -10.42 -41.57 33.76
CA ARG A 798 -10.80 -42.56 34.75
C ARG A 798 -12.17 -42.27 35.40
N GLU A 799 -12.43 -41.01 35.71
CA GLU A 799 -13.72 -40.56 36.25
C GLU A 799 -14.85 -40.74 35.25
N GLU A 800 -14.62 -40.33 34.00
CA GLU A 800 -15.57 -40.51 32.92
C GLU A 800 -15.94 -42.01 32.75
N ARG A 801 -14.93 -42.90 32.77
CA ARG A 801 -15.14 -44.34 32.72
C ARG A 801 -15.93 -44.86 33.93
N LYS A 802 -15.61 -44.40 35.14
CA LYS A 802 -16.34 -44.74 36.34
C LYS A 802 -17.80 -44.29 36.28
N ILE A 803 -18.07 -43.08 35.76
CA ILE A 803 -19.41 -42.56 35.54
C ILE A 803 -20.15 -43.38 34.47
N GLU A 804 -19.48 -43.73 33.40
CA GLU A 804 -20.09 -44.55 32.32
C GLU A 804 -20.37 -45.97 32.79
N ASP A 805 -19.50 -46.60 33.56
CA ASP A 805 -19.71 -47.92 34.18
C ASP A 805 -20.85 -47.89 35.22
N LYS A 806 -20.96 -46.82 36.03
CA LYS A 806 -22.09 -46.59 36.93
C LYS A 806 -23.42 -46.39 36.14
N ARG A 807 -23.38 -45.68 35.02
CA ARG A 807 -24.55 -45.58 34.13
C ARG A 807 -24.92 -46.91 33.47
N LYS A 808 -23.97 -47.70 33.00
CA LYS A 808 -24.21 -49.05 32.42
C LYS A 808 -24.75 -50.01 33.46
N LYS A 809 -24.31 -49.98 34.73
CA LYS A 809 -24.84 -50.76 35.85
C LYS A 809 -26.25 -50.32 36.24
N LYS A 810 -26.61 -49.03 36.16
CA LYS A 810 -27.97 -48.54 36.40
C LYS A 810 -28.94 -48.92 35.29
N THR A 811 -28.46 -48.91 34.00
CA THR A 811 -29.30 -49.34 32.86
C THR A 811 -29.43 -50.86 32.72
N GLY A 812 -28.50 -51.65 33.29
CA GLY A 812 -28.55 -53.10 33.31
C GLY A 812 -29.48 -53.72 34.38
N ALA A 813 -29.96 -52.91 35.36
CA ALA A 813 -30.85 -53.40 36.43
C ALA A 813 -32.35 -53.39 36.07
N PHE A 814 -32.71 -52.94 34.84
CA PHE A 814 -34.10 -52.90 34.34
C PHE A 814 -34.24 -53.57 32.98
N ALA A 815 -33.58 -54.63 32.69
CA ALA A 815 -33.81 -55.42 31.50
C ALA A 815 -34.28 -56.81 31.82
N THR A 816 -35.60 -57.08 31.80
CA THR A 816 -36.17 -58.38 31.62
C THR A 816 -35.81 -58.97 30.25
N PRO A 817 -35.62 -60.30 30.12
CA PRO A 817 -35.10 -60.88 28.89
C PRO A 817 -36.21 -61.03 27.85
N GLY A 818 -36.09 -60.30 26.74
CA GLY A 818 -37.06 -60.44 25.66
C GLY A 818 -36.48 -59.93 24.30
N ARG A 819 -36.10 -60.89 23.46
CA ARG A 819 -36.01 -60.83 21.98
C ARG A 819 -34.92 -60.15 21.30
N ARG A 820 -34.03 -60.91 20.70
CA ARG A 820 -33.10 -60.61 19.66
C ARG A 820 -33.72 -59.83 18.47
N GLY A 821 -33.04 -58.80 18.03
CA GLY A 821 -33.30 -58.08 16.82
C GLY A 821 -32.20 -57.06 16.48
N ARG A 822 -31.36 -57.46 15.64
CA ARG A 822 -30.44 -56.79 14.69
C ARG A 822 -30.63 -55.24 14.54
N VAL A 823 -29.74 -54.42 15.09
CA VAL A 823 -29.36 -53.11 14.58
C VAL A 823 -27.95 -52.76 15.07
N ASP A 824 -26.94 -53.16 14.34
CA ASP A 824 -25.52 -52.87 14.62
C ASP A 824 -24.86 -52.21 13.42
N ASP A 825 -25.40 -51.14 12.88
CA ASP A 825 -24.71 -50.44 11.78
C ASP A 825 -24.91 -48.92 11.68
N LEU A 826 -25.33 -48.23 12.77
CA LEU A 826 -25.58 -46.79 12.68
C LEU A 826 -24.82 -45.94 13.73
N ARG A 827 -23.83 -46.49 14.42
CA ARG A 827 -23.10 -45.78 15.47
C ARG A 827 -21.60 -45.52 15.19
N ARG A 828 -21.18 -45.71 13.97
CA ARG A 828 -19.77 -45.45 13.56
C ARG A 828 -19.51 -44.13 12.80
N GLN A 829 -20.53 -43.30 12.56
CA GLN A 829 -20.39 -42.07 11.77
C GLN A 829 -20.55 -40.76 12.53
N THR A 830 -20.66 -40.77 13.88
CA THR A 830 -20.89 -39.51 14.62
C THR A 830 -19.76 -39.12 15.59
N LEU A 831 -18.56 -39.74 15.47
CA LEU A 831 -17.45 -39.46 16.36
C LEU A 831 -16.23 -38.87 15.64
N MET A 832 -16.41 -38.17 14.52
CA MET A 832 -15.32 -37.49 13.81
C MET A 832 -15.61 -36.00 13.49
N ASN A 833 -16.37 -35.31 14.30
CA ASN A 833 -16.50 -33.87 14.11
C ASN A 833 -16.73 -33.13 15.42
N VAL A 834 -15.80 -33.15 16.35
CA VAL A 834 -15.66 -32.07 17.36
C VAL A 834 -14.18 -31.96 17.79
N SER A 835 -13.43 -31.28 17.04
CA SER A 835 -12.19 -30.63 17.50
C SER A 835 -12.02 -29.37 16.70
N ASN A 836 -12.45 -28.25 17.22
CA ASN A 836 -11.91 -26.91 17.04
C ASN A 836 -12.94 -25.90 17.54
N SER A 837 -12.78 -25.47 18.75
CA SER A 837 -13.08 -24.08 19.14
C SER A 837 -12.52 -23.82 20.54
N SER A 838 -11.34 -23.25 20.56
CA SER A 838 -10.83 -22.53 21.72
C SER A 838 -11.46 -21.13 21.71
N ALA A 839 -12.23 -20.79 22.72
CA ALA A 839 -12.64 -19.41 22.90
C ALA A 839 -12.63 -19.04 24.39
N SER A 840 -11.90 -18.02 24.64
CA SER A 840 -11.88 -17.13 25.78
C SER A 840 -13.16 -17.03 26.60
N SER A 841 -13.02 -17.24 27.89
CA SER A 841 -14.05 -16.91 28.88
C SER A 841 -13.72 -15.59 29.58
N ARG A 842 -14.65 -14.70 29.56
CA ARG A 842 -14.66 -13.48 30.38
C ARG A 842 -15.70 -13.66 31.50
N ALA A 843 -15.24 -13.52 32.71
CA ALA A 843 -16.05 -13.54 33.90
C ALA A 843 -17.03 -12.36 33.96
N GLN A 844 -18.25 -12.60 34.37
CA GLN A 844 -19.10 -11.57 35.01
C GLN A 844 -19.89 -12.17 36.15
N ARG A 845 -19.67 -11.53 37.32
CA ARG A 845 -20.49 -11.67 38.52
C ARG A 845 -21.91 -11.13 38.29
N ALA A 846 -22.90 -11.77 38.82
CA ALA A 846 -24.02 -11.08 39.44
C ALA A 846 -24.76 -11.98 40.42
N ASN A 847 -24.99 -11.43 41.59
CA ASN A 847 -25.83 -11.93 42.68
C ASN A 847 -27.34 -11.97 42.30
N SER A 848 -28.07 -12.88 42.85
CA SER A 848 -29.34 -12.65 43.62
C SER A 848 -30.02 -13.99 43.96
N VAL A 849 -30.12 -14.29 45.20
CA VAL A 849 -31.25 -14.32 46.10
C VAL A 849 -32.48 -15.20 45.71
N ALA A 850 -32.58 -16.29 46.51
CA ALA A 850 -33.75 -16.94 47.14
C ALA A 850 -35.05 -17.11 46.37
N SER A 851 -35.52 -18.30 46.27
CA SER A 851 -36.52 -18.90 47.21
C SER A 851 -37.15 -20.21 46.69
N ASN A 852 -37.08 -21.21 47.51
CA ASN A 852 -38.16 -22.10 48.01
C ASN A 852 -38.84 -23.09 47.09
N LYS A 853 -38.71 -24.35 47.58
CA LYS A 853 -39.67 -25.44 47.82
C LYS A 853 -39.74 -26.57 46.78
N GLY A 854 -39.36 -27.74 47.34
CA GLY A 854 -40.02 -29.03 47.13
C GLY A 854 -39.04 -30.21 46.93
N PRO A 855 -39.16 -31.31 47.58
CA PRO A 855 -38.05 -32.25 47.78
C PRO A 855 -38.04 -33.34 46.68
N SER A 856 -36.87 -33.56 46.10
CA SER A 856 -36.53 -34.88 45.56
C SER A 856 -35.10 -35.20 45.93
N THR A 857 -34.98 -35.79 47.14
CA THR A 857 -33.82 -36.50 47.67
C THR A 857 -33.46 -37.65 46.75
N ASN A 858 -32.23 -37.68 46.20
CA ASN A 858 -31.42 -38.87 45.90
C ASN A 858 -30.47 -38.75 44.68
N THR A 859 -30.33 -37.56 44.00
CA THR A 859 -29.44 -37.46 42.85
C THR A 859 -28.23 -36.53 43.10
N THR A 860 -28.28 -35.70 44.12
CA THR A 860 -27.25 -34.69 44.42
C THR A 860 -26.05 -35.26 45.20
N MET A 861 -26.26 -36.26 46.06
CA MET A 861 -25.16 -36.85 46.86
C MET A 861 -24.12 -37.62 46.04
N THR A 862 -24.47 -38.15 44.86
CA THR A 862 -23.54 -38.89 44.01
C THR A 862 -22.67 -38.00 43.10
N GLU A 863 -23.09 -36.78 42.81
CA GLU A 863 -22.28 -35.80 42.02
C GLU A 863 -21.30 -35.07 42.94
N GLU A 864 -21.70 -34.74 44.16
CA GLU A 864 -20.79 -34.17 45.17
C GLU A 864 -19.70 -35.17 45.62
N GLU A 865 -20.03 -36.46 45.85
CA GLU A 865 -19.03 -37.49 46.19
C GLU A 865 -18.06 -37.75 45.05
N THR A 866 -18.45 -37.74 43.78
CA THR A 866 -17.55 -37.89 42.63
C THR A 866 -16.70 -36.66 42.40
N GLY A 867 -17.20 -35.48 42.67
CA GLY A 867 -16.42 -34.22 42.61
C GLY A 867 -15.38 -34.17 43.71
N LEU A 868 -15.69 -34.68 44.91
CA LEU A 868 -14.73 -34.77 46.02
C LEU A 868 -13.61 -35.80 45.74
N GLU A 869 -13.93 -36.94 45.18
CA GLU A 869 -12.92 -37.97 44.78
C GLU A 869 -11.99 -37.43 43.69
N GLY A 870 -12.51 -36.63 42.72
CA GLY A 870 -11.71 -35.99 41.68
C GLY A 870 -10.77 -34.94 42.28
N ALA A 871 -11.26 -34.07 43.17
CA ALA A 871 -10.48 -33.06 43.85
C ALA A 871 -9.34 -33.69 44.66
N VAL A 872 -9.60 -34.77 45.39
CA VAL A 872 -8.61 -35.54 46.18
C VAL A 872 -7.54 -36.16 45.24
N ALA A 873 -7.92 -36.63 44.05
CA ALA A 873 -6.96 -37.20 43.10
C ALA A 873 -6.06 -36.09 42.48
N ASP A 874 -6.63 -34.95 42.16
CA ASP A 874 -5.86 -33.78 41.64
C ASP A 874 -4.90 -33.24 42.72
N ASP A 875 -5.33 -33.18 43.99
CA ASP A 875 -4.49 -32.79 45.10
C ASP A 875 -3.32 -33.80 45.35
N ALA A 876 -3.60 -35.10 45.23
CA ALA A 876 -2.57 -36.14 45.35
C ALA A 876 -1.54 -36.04 44.19
N ASP A 877 -1.96 -35.75 42.97
CA ASP A 877 -1.05 -35.58 41.83
C ASP A 877 -0.23 -34.29 41.97
N ALA A 878 -0.82 -33.19 42.47
CA ALA A 878 -0.10 -31.99 42.80
C ALA A 878 0.95 -32.19 43.90
N GLU A 879 0.61 -32.94 44.94
CA GLU A 879 1.50 -33.32 46.03
C GLU A 879 2.66 -34.23 45.52
N TYR A 880 2.35 -35.17 44.62
CA TYR A 880 3.34 -36.01 43.97
C TYR A 880 4.34 -35.16 43.17
N VAL A 881 3.89 -34.27 42.29
CA VAL A 881 4.76 -33.39 41.53
C VAL A 881 5.60 -32.49 42.45
N ARG A 882 4.99 -31.95 43.50
CA ARG A 882 5.73 -31.19 44.52
C ARG A 882 6.81 -32.03 45.18
N GLY A 883 6.49 -33.26 45.55
CA GLY A 883 7.46 -34.22 46.13
C GLY A 883 8.61 -34.54 45.17
N VAL A 884 8.37 -34.66 43.88
CA VAL A 884 9.40 -34.83 42.86
C VAL A 884 10.30 -33.59 42.80
N CYS A 885 9.73 -32.39 42.79
CA CYS A 885 10.48 -31.14 42.79
C CYS A 885 11.43 -31.05 43.99
N GLU A 886 10.97 -31.42 45.20
CA GLU A 886 11.72 -31.30 46.42
C GLU A 886 12.75 -32.41 46.62
N ARG A 887 12.46 -33.65 46.23
CA ARG A 887 13.31 -34.83 46.49
C ARG A 887 14.22 -35.13 45.30
N ASP A 888 13.68 -35.11 44.09
CA ASP A 888 14.35 -35.69 42.91
C ASP A 888 15.08 -34.63 42.06
N ILE A 889 14.70 -33.37 42.13
CA ILE A 889 15.34 -32.30 41.36
C ILE A 889 16.41 -31.57 42.19
N VAL A 890 16.05 -31.09 43.36
CA VAL A 890 16.91 -30.25 44.21
C VAL A 890 17.31 -30.93 45.52
N GLY A 891 16.77 -32.10 45.82
CA GLY A 891 17.08 -32.89 47.05
C GLY A 891 18.54 -33.34 47.16
N ALA A 892 18.97 -33.69 48.32
CA ALA A 892 20.37 -34.06 48.60
C ALA A 892 20.84 -35.21 47.69
N GLY A 893 21.93 -35.01 46.95
CA GLY A 893 22.51 -35.99 46.07
C GLY A 893 22.06 -35.96 44.61
N THR A 894 21.10 -35.10 44.25
CA THR A 894 20.62 -34.94 42.89
C THR A 894 21.62 -34.16 42.02
N ALA A 895 21.42 -34.22 40.69
CA ALA A 895 22.31 -33.57 39.74
C ALA A 895 22.39 -32.03 39.93
N LEU A 896 21.27 -31.39 40.28
CA LEU A 896 21.22 -29.94 40.48
C LEU A 896 21.66 -29.50 41.88
N SER A 897 21.34 -30.25 42.92
CA SER A 897 21.69 -29.90 44.31
C SER A 897 23.18 -29.79 44.55
N ARG A 898 23.98 -30.54 43.79
CA ARG A 898 25.47 -30.50 43.86
C ARG A 898 25.98 -29.08 43.61
N TYR A 899 25.31 -28.28 42.81
CA TYR A 899 25.72 -26.94 42.43
C TYR A 899 25.10 -25.84 43.29
N SER A 900 24.18 -26.16 44.21
CA SER A 900 23.55 -25.15 45.09
C SER A 900 24.57 -24.47 46.02
N ALA A 901 25.55 -25.22 46.54
CA ALA A 901 26.64 -24.70 47.36
C ALA A 901 27.53 -23.71 46.57
N LEU A 902 27.80 -23.99 45.28
CA LEU A 902 28.53 -23.10 44.37
C LEU A 902 27.77 -21.78 44.18
N LEU A 903 26.45 -21.83 43.92
CA LEU A 903 25.63 -20.66 43.74
C LEU A 903 25.59 -19.78 45.00
N ARG A 904 25.44 -20.37 46.16
CA ARG A 904 25.46 -19.65 47.45
C ARG A 904 26.82 -18.98 47.69
N TRP A 905 27.94 -19.67 47.34
CA TRP A 905 29.26 -19.11 47.44
C TRP A 905 29.46 -17.90 46.49
N LEU A 906 29.04 -18.01 45.23
CA LEU A 906 29.15 -16.94 44.26
C LEU A 906 28.36 -15.69 44.71
N LEU A 907 27.17 -15.87 45.27
CA LEU A 907 26.33 -14.76 45.77
C LEU A 907 26.86 -14.15 47.09
N SER A 908 27.53 -14.96 47.93
CA SER A 908 28.08 -14.49 49.18
C SER A 908 29.39 -13.73 49.04
N ASN A 909 30.09 -13.90 47.89
CA ASN A 909 31.39 -13.29 47.61
C ASN A 909 31.39 -12.32 46.43
N PRO A 910 30.63 -11.22 46.48
CA PRO A 910 30.47 -10.29 45.34
C PRO A 910 31.78 -9.64 44.89
N ALA A 911 32.75 -9.48 45.80
CA ALA A 911 34.05 -8.85 45.49
C ALA A 911 34.96 -9.73 44.59
N ARG A 912 34.74 -11.06 44.55
CA ARG A 912 35.50 -11.98 43.70
C ARG A 912 34.80 -12.36 42.39
N CYS A 913 33.54 -11.93 42.20
CA CYS A 913 32.72 -12.32 41.07
C CYS A 913 32.43 -11.09 40.21
N PRO A 914 32.72 -11.10 38.91
CA PRO A 914 32.34 -10.02 38.02
C PRO A 914 30.83 -9.89 37.88
N PRO A 915 30.31 -8.67 37.55
CA PRO A 915 28.87 -8.39 37.52
C PRO A 915 28.03 -9.36 36.66
N PRO A 916 28.48 -9.82 35.46
CA PRO A 916 27.72 -10.78 34.66
C PRO A 916 27.55 -12.14 35.35
N LEU A 917 28.62 -12.64 36.00
CA LEU A 917 28.57 -13.90 36.74
C LEU A 917 27.64 -13.80 37.95
N GLN A 918 27.71 -12.68 38.67
CA GLN A 918 26.83 -12.43 39.81
C GLN A 918 25.36 -12.39 39.41
N ALA A 919 25.06 -11.73 38.26
CA ALA A 919 23.71 -11.67 37.73
C ALA A 919 23.19 -13.05 37.28
N ALA A 920 24.01 -13.85 36.61
CA ALA A 920 23.69 -15.22 36.23
C ALA A 920 23.47 -16.11 37.47
N ALA A 921 24.35 -16.02 38.49
CA ALA A 921 24.22 -16.77 39.72
C ALA A 921 22.95 -16.42 40.50
N ALA A 922 22.61 -15.13 40.57
CA ALA A 922 21.38 -14.67 41.23
C ALA A 922 20.13 -15.19 40.52
N LEU A 923 20.06 -15.06 39.18
CA LEU A 923 18.94 -15.58 38.38
C LEU A 923 18.81 -17.10 38.50
N THR A 924 19.92 -17.82 38.45
CA THR A 924 19.91 -19.28 38.58
C THR A 924 19.47 -19.73 39.99
N TYR A 925 19.95 -19.04 41.03
CA TYR A 925 19.56 -19.34 42.41
C TYR A 925 18.07 -19.10 42.65
N THR A 926 17.51 -18.02 42.09
CA THR A 926 16.06 -17.79 42.20
C THR A 926 15.24 -18.82 41.43
N ARG A 927 15.73 -19.35 40.31
CA ARG A 927 15.11 -20.48 39.60
C ARG A 927 15.12 -21.77 40.45
N PHE A 928 16.19 -22.02 41.20
CA PHE A 928 16.21 -23.11 42.14
C PHE A 928 15.21 -22.92 43.29
N MET A 929 15.09 -21.69 43.77
CA MET A 929 14.06 -21.33 44.77
C MET A 929 12.64 -21.58 44.27
N LEU A 930 12.38 -21.33 42.93
CA LEU A 930 11.08 -21.62 42.33
C LEU A 930 10.77 -23.12 42.26
N VAL A 931 11.78 -23.98 42.17
CA VAL A 931 11.61 -25.44 42.12
C VAL A 931 11.19 -26.00 43.46
N SER A 932 11.78 -25.55 44.58
CA SER A 932 11.57 -26.15 45.91
C SER A 932 11.24 -25.10 46.97
N SER A 933 10.24 -25.42 47.79
CA SER A 933 9.84 -24.59 48.91
C SER A 933 10.91 -24.48 50.00
N SER A 934 11.66 -25.57 50.27
CA SER A 934 12.76 -25.59 51.21
C SER A 934 13.93 -24.71 50.76
N MET A 935 14.28 -24.77 49.45
CA MET A 935 15.28 -23.88 48.84
C MET A 935 14.84 -22.41 48.85
N CYS A 936 13.54 -22.14 48.68
CA CYS A 936 12.99 -20.82 48.78
C CYS A 936 13.16 -20.24 50.19
N ASP A 937 12.75 -20.97 51.20
CA ASP A 937 12.87 -20.53 52.62
C ASP A 937 14.31 -20.23 53.02
N GLU A 938 15.23 -21.15 52.74
CA GLU A 938 16.68 -20.95 52.99
C GLU A 938 17.30 -19.82 52.16
N GLY A 939 16.77 -19.56 50.93
CA GLY A 939 17.36 -18.62 49.97
C GLY A 939 16.88 -17.19 50.13
N LEU A 940 15.69 -16.92 50.68
CA LEU A 940 15.10 -15.59 50.77
C LEU A 940 15.98 -14.56 51.47
N GLN A 941 16.62 -14.93 52.56
CA GLN A 941 17.54 -14.06 53.31
C GLN A 941 18.72 -13.61 52.44
N LEU A 942 19.36 -14.56 51.75
CA LEU A 942 20.49 -14.27 50.86
C LEU A 942 20.04 -13.39 49.68
N MET A 943 18.93 -13.70 49.07
CA MET A 943 18.37 -12.94 47.96
C MET A 943 18.08 -11.48 48.33
N VAL A 944 17.43 -11.23 49.45
CA VAL A 944 17.12 -9.87 49.93
C VAL A 944 18.43 -9.14 50.32
N THR A 945 19.43 -9.86 50.85
CA THR A 945 20.72 -9.27 51.15
C THR A 945 21.46 -8.83 49.90
N VAL A 946 21.46 -9.64 48.83
CA VAL A 946 22.06 -9.32 47.53
C VAL A 946 21.32 -8.11 46.93
N LEU A 947 19.97 -8.09 46.96
CA LEU A 947 19.17 -7.00 46.48
C LEU A 947 19.49 -5.67 47.17
N LYS A 948 19.66 -5.68 48.51
CA LYS A 948 20.04 -4.47 49.29
C LYS A 948 21.43 -3.99 49.02
N ARG A 949 22.39 -4.87 48.84
CA ARG A 949 23.82 -4.54 48.70
C ARG A 949 24.25 -4.22 47.26
N SER A 950 23.53 -4.72 46.28
CA SER A 950 23.90 -4.54 44.87
C SER A 950 23.71 -3.10 44.39
N LYS A 951 24.74 -2.54 43.77
CA LYS A 951 24.70 -1.27 43.06
C LYS A 951 24.25 -1.40 41.61
N ASN A 952 24.21 -2.63 41.09
CA ASN A 952 23.80 -2.91 39.71
C ASN A 952 22.27 -2.84 39.57
N VAL A 953 21.76 -1.85 38.80
CA VAL A 953 20.33 -1.65 38.61
C VAL A 953 19.66 -2.83 37.93
N SER A 954 20.30 -3.40 36.87
CA SER A 954 19.76 -4.56 36.16
C SER A 954 19.61 -5.78 37.06
N LEU A 955 20.60 -6.04 37.95
CA LEU A 955 20.52 -7.14 38.91
C LEU A 955 19.38 -6.92 39.91
N ARG A 956 19.23 -5.70 40.40
CA ARG A 956 18.14 -5.35 41.33
C ARG A 956 16.76 -5.53 40.66
N THR A 957 16.62 -5.07 39.44
CA THR A 957 15.36 -5.23 38.65
C THR A 957 15.05 -6.72 38.47
N ASN A 958 16.01 -7.53 38.03
CA ASN A 958 15.82 -8.98 37.87
C ASN A 958 15.43 -9.69 39.14
N LEU A 959 16.07 -9.34 40.27
CA LEU A 959 15.73 -9.92 41.58
C LEU A 959 14.35 -9.48 42.08
N THR A 960 13.91 -8.25 41.75
CA THR A 960 12.57 -7.78 42.12
C THR A 960 11.50 -8.53 41.31
N ILE A 961 11.74 -8.77 40.03
CA ILE A 961 10.85 -9.58 39.17
C ILE A 961 10.81 -11.04 39.71
N ALA A 962 11.98 -11.64 40.00
CA ALA A 962 12.04 -12.96 40.55
C ALA A 962 11.34 -13.11 41.91
N PHE A 963 11.36 -12.06 42.74
CA PHE A 963 10.60 -12.05 43.99
C PHE A 963 9.10 -12.03 43.75
N ALA A 964 8.62 -11.34 42.70
CA ALA A 964 7.22 -11.39 42.32
C ALA A 964 6.80 -12.80 41.89
N ASP A 965 7.64 -13.50 41.11
CA ASP A 965 7.39 -14.89 40.71
C ASP A 965 7.37 -15.83 41.93
N LEU A 966 8.30 -15.66 42.87
CA LEU A 966 8.32 -16.42 44.14
C LEU A 966 7.07 -16.14 44.98
N THR A 967 6.58 -14.91 44.99
CA THR A 967 5.36 -14.53 45.72
C THR A 967 4.11 -15.18 45.13
N LEU A 968 4.05 -15.33 43.81
CA LEU A 968 2.96 -16.07 43.15
C LEU A 968 2.99 -17.56 43.48
N ARG A 969 4.20 -18.15 43.60
CA ARG A 969 4.35 -19.59 43.83
C ARG A 969 4.31 -19.97 45.30
N PHE A 970 4.95 -19.17 46.19
CA PHE A 970 5.07 -19.44 47.64
C PHE A 970 4.68 -18.20 48.47
N PRO A 971 3.40 -17.79 48.44
CA PRO A 971 2.96 -16.53 49.08
C PRO A 971 3.26 -16.51 50.59
N ASN A 972 3.08 -17.62 51.28
CA ASN A 972 3.30 -17.72 52.74
C ASN A 972 4.77 -17.54 53.15
N LEU A 973 5.73 -17.98 52.32
CA LEU A 973 7.16 -17.82 52.60
C LEU A 973 7.66 -16.42 52.30
N THR A 974 7.08 -15.76 51.29
CA THR A 974 7.52 -14.45 50.81
C THR A 974 6.86 -13.28 51.56
N GLN A 975 5.66 -13.49 52.10
CA GLN A 975 4.90 -12.46 52.86
C GLN A 975 5.72 -11.76 53.96
N PRO A 976 6.50 -12.41 54.81
CA PRO A 976 7.30 -11.75 55.82
C PRO A 976 8.38 -10.81 55.26
N TRP A 977 8.80 -11.03 54.00
CA TRP A 977 9.87 -10.28 53.34
C TRP A 977 9.38 -9.10 52.47
N THR A 978 8.10 -8.96 52.19
CA THR A 978 7.54 -7.91 51.35
C THR A 978 7.87 -6.51 51.80
N HIS A 979 7.86 -6.22 53.11
CA HIS A 979 8.21 -4.90 53.64
C HIS A 979 9.66 -4.50 53.30
N HIS A 980 10.58 -5.46 53.16
CA HIS A 980 11.94 -5.16 52.74
C HIS A 980 12.05 -4.65 51.29
N ILE A 981 11.12 -5.02 50.46
CA ILE A 981 11.08 -4.62 49.06
C ILE A 981 10.45 -3.25 48.88
N TYR A 982 9.39 -2.92 49.67
CA TYR A 982 8.77 -1.61 49.66
C TYR A 982 9.70 -0.47 50.08
N HIS A 983 10.75 -0.78 50.87
CA HIS A 983 11.72 0.22 51.33
C HIS A 983 12.96 0.33 50.45
N MET A 984 12.96 -0.30 49.30
CA MET A 984 14.05 -0.26 48.30
C MET A 984 13.69 0.57 47.06
#